data_94db4f5377b87cbd5e4e432051d8b944
#
_entry.id   94db4f5377b87cbd5e4e432051d8b944
#
_cell.length_a   1.000
_cell.length_b   1.000
_cell.length_c   1.000
_cell.angle_alpha   90.00
_cell.angle_beta   90.00
_cell.angle_gamma   90.00
#
_symmetry.space_group_name_H-M   'P 1'
#
loop_
_entity.id
_entity.type
_entity.pdbx_description
1 polymer ?
#
loop_
_entity_poly.entity_id
_entity_poly.type
_entity_poly.pdbx_seq_one_letter_code
_entity_poly.pdbx_strand_id
1 'polypeptide(L)'
;MSLKGSLEAVLERVEKPGRYIGGEWNAIRKDPAGIEARIALVFPDVYEIGMSYLGQKILYDILNRQPSLAAERVFAPWPDLEEGLRSNRLPLFSLESRLPLGRFDILGFSLLYELNYSNILTVLDLGGIPFFSADRGEGSPLVLAGGPAAFNPEPVSDIFDAFLIGDGEDAFLEIAERFITLRKSGARREHILSGLAEIPGVYVPGLYESYAPRGSALLARRPKTSAPARIKKRIKTHLGKPSYPEAIVVPDIQAVFDRVTIEVARGCPQRCRFCQATSIYFPFRFMEPALVRKEVRRSLTATGFEAVSLSALSISDYPFLEETVTALMDELAGKKISLSLSSLRPKGLSEAVAENILKVRKTGFTLVPEAGTDRLRRVINKELDNQDILEAAATAFGRGWRLLKLYFMVGLPTEREEDLEGIVRLVEEILSLGKSVMKAPPRINLSLSSFIPKPHTPFQWLSMEEEQTLGEKQRFIRSRLSRFRSVAIKAHPTGSSVLEAVFSRGDRRFGPALVQAWKRGARFDSWKDRFDFSPWEEAFSAERMDYRSYLGLLDKDAVLPWDHIETGIKKAFLLSELDKAIGEERTPSCLDSDCGQCRGCDSLLRPQKAHPPPAETRAARPASFGRRTDQALRYEAFYEKCGLARFLSHRDLTNHLQRSLRRAGVEVAHSAGFHPKMLVSYAPALPLGMEAKEECFEFRSFYRFDERALLRRLNRSARSGIRFLRVRRVGDSEASLNERIKEMVYSLDLRDEDVSAALEARKTSLGNRPISDIDFIQNELARLIEGHPGCRAAFRVDKSEMKLYLELPALSCRGLRPQDVVSAVFGLENASVRLTRERLVFGQAGDQPSLLAAD
;
A
#
# COMPACT_ATOMS: atom_id res chain seq x y z
N MET A 1 3.93 -1.42 34.48
CA MET A 1 3.50 -0.63 33.29
C MET A 1 2.36 -1.34 32.59
N SER A 2 1.33 -0.64 32.19
CA SER A 2 0.27 -1.25 31.35
C SER A 2 0.84 -1.49 29.95
N LEU A 3 0.38 -2.52 29.24
CA LEU A 3 0.78 -2.85 27.84
C LEU A 3 0.67 -1.62 26.94
N LYS A 4 -0.29 -0.74 27.20
CA LYS A 4 -0.56 0.48 26.47
C LYS A 4 0.57 1.52 26.65
N GLY A 5 1.04 1.77 27.87
CA GLY A 5 2.12 2.74 28.13
C GLY A 5 3.45 2.28 27.54
N SER A 6 3.78 0.98 27.64
CA SER A 6 5.00 0.43 27.04
C SER A 6 5.03 0.51 25.52
N LEU A 7 3.87 0.29 24.85
CA LEU A 7 3.78 0.41 23.39
C LEU A 7 3.91 1.85 22.92
N GLU A 8 3.32 2.82 23.62
CA GLU A 8 3.45 4.24 23.27
C GLU A 8 4.91 4.71 23.35
N ALA A 9 5.64 4.26 24.38
CA ALA A 9 7.08 4.55 24.51
C ALA A 9 7.91 3.96 23.35
N VAL A 10 7.55 2.78 22.84
CA VAL A 10 8.18 2.22 21.62
C VAL A 10 7.85 3.06 20.41
N LEU A 11 6.58 3.47 20.24
CA LEU A 11 6.15 4.28 19.08
C LEU A 11 6.81 5.67 19.03
N GLU A 12 7.22 6.22 20.16
CA GLU A 12 7.96 7.49 20.22
C GLU A 12 9.38 7.40 19.63
N ARG A 13 9.94 6.18 19.55
CA ARG A 13 11.31 5.93 19.08
C ARG A 13 11.41 5.43 17.64
N VAL A 14 10.29 5.03 17.01
CA VAL A 14 10.30 4.54 15.64
C VAL A 14 10.24 5.67 14.61
N GLU A 15 10.86 5.48 13.46
CA GLU A 15 10.96 6.47 12.39
C GLU A 15 9.58 6.94 11.88
N LYS A 16 8.65 5.99 11.74
CA LYS A 16 7.30 6.26 11.21
C LYS A 16 6.20 5.66 12.09
N PRO A 17 5.95 6.24 13.26
CA PRO A 17 4.94 5.70 14.18
C PRO A 17 3.52 5.66 13.60
N GLY A 18 3.21 6.53 12.64
CA GLY A 18 1.93 6.56 11.92
C GLY A 18 1.53 5.26 11.22
N ARG A 19 2.48 4.33 11.00
CA ARG A 19 2.21 2.97 10.49
C ARG A 19 1.43 2.10 11.48
N TYR A 20 1.48 2.42 12.78
CA TYR A 20 1.12 1.51 13.87
C TYR A 20 0.07 2.07 14.83
N ILE A 21 -0.43 3.28 14.57
CA ILE A 21 -1.32 3.98 15.49
C ILE A 21 -2.78 3.49 15.44
N GLY A 22 -3.26 3.05 14.27
CA GLY A 22 -4.65 2.69 14.05
C GLY A 22 -5.62 3.87 14.22
N GLY A 23 -6.92 3.59 14.21
CA GLY A 23 -7.96 4.63 14.35
C GLY A 23 -8.20 5.42 13.08
N GLU A 24 -7.82 4.88 11.94
CA GLU A 24 -8.03 5.46 10.63
C GLU A 24 -9.51 5.68 10.34
N TRP A 25 -9.80 6.64 9.49
CA TRP A 25 -11.17 6.86 9.02
C TRP A 25 -11.71 5.60 8.31
N ASN A 26 -12.93 5.20 8.66
CA ASN A 26 -13.58 3.96 8.22
C ASN A 26 -12.97 2.66 8.78
N ALA A 27 -12.03 2.70 9.71
CA ALA A 27 -11.63 1.50 10.43
C ALA A 27 -12.80 1.01 11.32
N ILE A 28 -13.03 -0.30 11.29
CA ILE A 28 -14.17 -0.92 11.99
C ILE A 28 -13.64 -1.55 13.29
N ARG A 29 -14.16 -1.08 14.41
CA ARG A 29 -13.89 -1.67 15.70
C ARG A 29 -15.20 -2.23 16.27
N LYS A 30 -15.25 -3.54 16.49
CA LYS A 30 -16.42 -4.23 16.98
C LYS A 30 -16.37 -4.43 18.50
N ASP A 31 -17.54 -4.47 19.11
CA ASP A 31 -17.69 -4.94 20.48
C ASP A 31 -17.29 -6.44 20.54
N PRO A 32 -16.45 -6.85 21.48
CA PRO A 32 -16.11 -8.25 21.69
C PRO A 32 -17.31 -9.16 21.95
N ALA A 33 -18.38 -8.63 22.49
CA ALA A 33 -19.59 -9.39 22.74
C ALA A 33 -20.25 -9.82 21.41
N GLY A 34 -20.50 -11.11 21.25
CA GLY A 34 -21.10 -11.68 20.03
C GLY A 34 -20.13 -12.00 18.91
N ILE A 35 -18.82 -11.76 19.08
CA ILE A 35 -17.81 -12.20 18.10
C ILE A 35 -17.49 -13.67 18.29
N GLU A 36 -17.79 -14.46 17.25
CA GLU A 36 -17.55 -15.89 17.23
C GLU A 36 -16.20 -16.26 16.66
N ALA A 37 -15.62 -15.45 15.76
CA ALA A 37 -14.25 -15.62 15.30
C ALA A 37 -13.54 -14.27 15.07
N ARG A 38 -12.29 -14.20 15.53
CA ARG A 38 -11.37 -13.09 15.31
C ARG A 38 -10.39 -13.45 14.24
N ILE A 39 -10.28 -12.62 13.22
CA ILE A 39 -9.45 -12.85 12.04
C ILE A 39 -8.44 -11.72 11.91
N ALA A 40 -7.15 -12.05 11.96
CA ALA A 40 -6.11 -11.10 11.61
C ALA A 40 -5.82 -11.19 10.11
N LEU A 41 -6.08 -10.12 9.36
CA LEU A 41 -5.68 -9.98 7.97
C LEU A 41 -4.24 -9.46 7.93
N VAL A 42 -3.31 -10.38 7.70
CA VAL A 42 -1.88 -10.11 7.76
C VAL A 42 -1.35 -9.79 6.36
N PHE A 43 -0.70 -8.65 6.24
CA PHE A 43 0.05 -8.30 5.05
C PHE A 43 1.55 -8.32 5.37
N PRO A 44 2.35 -9.22 4.76
CA PRO A 44 3.74 -9.41 5.13
C PRO A 44 4.68 -8.37 4.49
N ASP A 45 4.29 -7.11 4.51
CA ASP A 45 5.06 -5.94 4.14
C ASP A 45 4.58 -4.75 4.98
N VAL A 46 5.22 -3.58 4.81
CA VAL A 46 4.88 -2.38 5.58
C VAL A 46 3.48 -1.84 5.26
N TYR A 47 2.98 -1.03 6.18
CA TYR A 47 1.67 -0.39 6.13
C TYR A 47 1.37 0.30 4.79
N GLU A 48 2.33 1.09 4.23
CA GLU A 48 2.12 1.86 2.99
C GLU A 48 1.84 0.96 1.78
N ILE A 49 2.46 -0.23 1.75
CA ILE A 49 2.23 -1.24 0.70
C ILE A 49 0.89 -1.94 0.94
N GLY A 50 0.66 -2.45 2.15
CA GLY A 50 -0.56 -3.17 2.48
C GLY A 50 -1.82 -2.31 2.35
N MET A 51 -1.77 -1.05 2.81
CA MET A 51 -2.88 -0.10 2.64
C MET A 51 -3.10 0.35 1.19
N SER A 52 -2.20 0.01 0.29
CA SER A 52 -2.38 0.20 -1.16
C SER A 52 -3.06 -0.98 -1.83
N TYR A 53 -3.11 -2.16 -1.19
CA TYR A 53 -3.65 -3.37 -1.76
C TYR A 53 -5.18 -3.47 -1.61
N LEU A 54 -5.87 -3.50 -2.75
CA LEU A 54 -7.34 -3.52 -2.79
C LEU A 54 -7.92 -4.83 -2.22
N GLY A 55 -7.28 -5.97 -2.47
CA GLY A 55 -7.76 -7.27 -2.01
C GLY A 55 -7.92 -7.35 -0.50
N GLN A 56 -6.96 -6.83 0.28
CA GLN A 56 -7.07 -6.78 1.74
C GLN A 56 -8.26 -5.89 2.19
N LYS A 57 -8.48 -4.76 1.52
CA LYS A 57 -9.61 -3.86 1.81
C LYS A 57 -10.95 -4.52 1.54
N ILE A 58 -11.03 -5.31 0.47
CA ILE A 58 -12.21 -6.09 0.11
C ILE A 58 -12.50 -7.15 1.19
N LEU A 59 -11.51 -7.96 1.54
CA LEU A 59 -11.67 -8.99 2.57
C LEU A 59 -12.01 -8.39 3.94
N TYR A 60 -11.35 -7.31 4.31
CA TYR A 60 -11.63 -6.58 5.55
C TYR A 60 -13.10 -6.15 5.65
N ASP A 61 -13.63 -5.57 4.59
CA ASP A 61 -15.00 -5.09 4.55
C ASP A 61 -16.02 -6.25 4.55
N ILE A 62 -15.79 -7.28 3.71
CA ILE A 62 -16.68 -8.44 3.60
C ILE A 62 -16.79 -9.19 4.94
N LEU A 63 -15.67 -9.47 5.58
CA LEU A 63 -15.65 -10.17 6.87
C LEU A 63 -16.30 -9.32 7.98
N ASN A 64 -16.03 -8.01 7.98
CA ASN A 64 -16.60 -7.14 9.00
C ASN A 64 -18.09 -6.82 8.81
N ARG A 65 -18.67 -7.08 7.63
CA ARG A 65 -20.13 -7.04 7.45
C ARG A 65 -20.85 -8.17 8.21
N GLN A 66 -20.16 -9.27 8.51
CA GLN A 66 -20.73 -10.37 9.31
C GLN A 66 -20.73 -9.98 10.78
N PRO A 67 -21.88 -10.00 11.47
CA PRO A 67 -21.95 -9.62 12.90
C PRO A 67 -21.05 -10.47 13.79
N SER A 68 -20.94 -11.76 13.50
CA SER A 68 -20.19 -12.74 14.28
C SER A 68 -18.67 -12.74 14.04
N LEU A 69 -18.17 -12.02 13.02
CA LEU A 69 -16.77 -11.97 12.68
C LEU A 69 -16.16 -10.61 13.03
N ALA A 70 -14.93 -10.60 13.51
CA ALA A 70 -14.11 -9.40 13.64
C ALA A 70 -12.81 -9.59 12.86
N ALA A 71 -12.65 -8.85 11.76
CA ALA A 71 -11.43 -8.83 10.97
C ALA A 71 -10.61 -7.58 11.29
N GLU A 72 -9.33 -7.76 11.62
CA GLU A 72 -8.42 -6.70 11.99
C GLU A 72 -7.14 -6.77 11.16
N ARG A 73 -6.49 -5.61 10.91
CA ARG A 73 -5.33 -5.53 10.02
C ARG A 73 -4.03 -5.63 10.79
N VAL A 74 -3.08 -6.35 10.20
CA VAL A 74 -1.72 -6.49 10.71
C VAL A 74 -0.74 -6.33 9.56
N PHE A 75 0.33 -5.58 9.77
CA PHE A 75 1.41 -5.36 8.81
C PHE A 75 2.74 -5.82 9.39
N ALA A 76 3.66 -6.21 8.54
CA ALA A 76 5.02 -6.53 9.00
C ALA A 76 5.66 -5.28 9.63
N PRO A 77 6.23 -5.41 10.83
CA PRO A 77 6.89 -4.30 11.50
C PRO A 77 8.22 -3.98 10.79
N TRP A 78 8.50 -2.69 10.59
CA TRP A 78 9.81 -2.27 10.14
C TRP A 78 10.86 -2.62 11.21
N PRO A 79 12.16 -2.76 10.88
CA PRO A 79 13.17 -3.22 11.82
C PRO A 79 13.25 -2.43 13.15
N ASP A 80 13.00 -1.13 13.11
CA ASP A 80 12.97 -0.29 14.32
C ASP A 80 11.84 -0.66 15.28
N LEU A 81 10.65 -0.96 14.75
CA LEU A 81 9.55 -1.47 15.57
C LEU A 81 9.82 -2.92 16.00
N GLU A 82 10.37 -3.78 15.12
CA GLU A 82 10.76 -5.15 15.48
C GLU A 82 11.70 -5.13 16.70
N GLU A 83 12.74 -4.31 16.66
CA GLU A 83 13.69 -4.14 17.75
C GLU A 83 13.02 -3.61 19.02
N GLY A 84 12.17 -2.57 18.89
CA GLY A 84 11.43 -2.00 20.01
C GLY A 84 10.51 -3.01 20.69
N LEU A 85 9.79 -3.84 19.91
CA LEU A 85 8.92 -4.89 20.44
C LEU A 85 9.73 -5.98 21.16
N ARG A 86 10.87 -6.43 20.58
CA ARG A 86 11.72 -7.45 21.19
C ARG A 86 12.34 -6.96 22.51
N SER A 87 12.94 -5.77 22.50
CA SER A 87 13.59 -5.19 23.68
C SER A 87 12.62 -5.01 24.85
N ASN A 88 11.37 -4.69 24.56
CA ASN A 88 10.33 -4.51 25.59
C ASN A 88 9.47 -5.78 25.83
N ARG A 89 9.77 -6.91 25.19
CA ARG A 89 9.00 -8.16 25.26
C ARG A 89 7.53 -7.98 24.96
N LEU A 90 7.23 -7.12 23.99
CA LEU A 90 5.89 -6.85 23.52
C LEU A 90 5.56 -7.72 22.30
N PRO A 91 4.38 -8.34 22.22
CA PRO A 91 3.97 -9.08 21.05
C PRO A 91 3.55 -8.14 19.92
N LEU A 92 3.62 -8.60 18.66
CA LEU A 92 2.99 -7.92 17.53
C LEU A 92 1.46 -7.92 17.70
N PHE A 93 0.85 -6.84 17.29
CA PHE A 93 -0.56 -6.52 17.56
C PHE A 93 -1.30 -6.04 16.29
N SER A 94 -2.62 -6.12 16.31
CA SER A 94 -3.51 -5.59 15.29
C SER A 94 -3.70 -4.07 15.42
N LEU A 95 -4.08 -3.40 14.32
CA LEU A 95 -4.28 -1.95 14.33
C LEU A 95 -5.58 -1.53 15.04
N GLU A 96 -6.66 -2.30 14.90
CA GLU A 96 -7.98 -1.92 15.39
C GLU A 96 -8.07 -2.02 16.93
N SER A 97 -7.85 -3.20 17.47
CA SER A 97 -8.00 -3.47 18.90
C SER A 97 -6.68 -3.52 19.68
N ARG A 98 -5.55 -3.58 18.99
CA ARG A 98 -4.21 -3.85 19.54
C ARG A 98 -4.10 -5.20 20.24
N LEU A 99 -4.90 -6.15 19.77
CA LEU A 99 -4.86 -7.50 20.28
C LEU A 99 -3.59 -8.20 19.78
N PRO A 100 -2.84 -8.90 20.65
CA PRO A 100 -1.72 -9.76 20.26
C PRO A 100 -2.16 -10.84 19.26
N LEU A 101 -1.29 -11.16 18.27
CA LEU A 101 -1.65 -12.11 17.21
C LEU A 101 -2.04 -13.49 17.73
N GLY A 102 -1.40 -13.98 18.77
CA GLY A 102 -1.76 -15.27 19.39
C GLY A 102 -3.16 -15.33 20.01
N ARG A 103 -3.91 -14.21 20.04
CA ARG A 103 -5.28 -14.13 20.56
C ARG A 103 -6.34 -14.14 19.46
N PHE A 104 -5.93 -14.26 18.21
CA PHE A 104 -6.80 -14.45 17.07
C PHE A 104 -7.10 -15.92 16.84
N ASP A 105 -8.21 -16.21 16.18
CA ASP A 105 -8.61 -17.58 15.81
C ASP A 105 -7.99 -17.97 14.48
N ILE A 106 -7.92 -17.01 13.54
CA ILE A 106 -7.40 -17.20 12.19
C ILE A 106 -6.47 -16.04 11.84
N LEU A 107 -5.31 -16.37 11.28
CA LEU A 107 -4.41 -15.43 10.64
C LEU A 107 -4.45 -15.67 9.13
N GLY A 108 -4.96 -14.71 8.36
CA GLY A 108 -5.05 -14.77 6.90
C GLY A 108 -3.97 -13.92 6.25
N PHE A 109 -2.94 -14.55 5.71
CA PHE A 109 -1.83 -13.90 5.05
C PHE A 109 -2.09 -13.64 3.57
N SER A 110 -1.84 -12.41 3.12
CA SER A 110 -1.87 -12.03 1.70
C SER A 110 -0.51 -12.27 1.06
N LEU A 111 -0.35 -13.36 0.31
CA LEU A 111 0.88 -13.70 -0.41
C LEU A 111 0.86 -13.10 -1.80
N LEU A 112 1.35 -11.87 -1.96
CA LEU A 112 1.39 -11.19 -3.25
C LEU A 112 2.71 -11.41 -3.99
N TYR A 113 3.79 -11.61 -3.26
CA TYR A 113 5.14 -11.62 -3.78
C TYR A 113 6.04 -12.52 -2.95
N GLU A 114 6.82 -13.37 -3.61
CA GLU A 114 7.63 -14.40 -2.96
C GLU A 114 8.73 -13.80 -2.06
N LEU A 115 9.27 -12.63 -2.43
CA LEU A 115 10.30 -11.96 -1.61
C LEU A 115 9.79 -11.37 -0.28
N ASN A 116 8.53 -11.62 0.06
CA ASN A 116 7.98 -11.27 1.37
C ASN A 116 7.95 -12.47 2.35
N TYR A 117 8.47 -13.63 1.96
CA TYR A 117 8.38 -14.83 2.78
C TYR A 117 9.16 -14.72 4.10
N SER A 118 10.31 -14.04 4.13
CA SER A 118 11.04 -13.78 5.38
C SER A 118 10.23 -12.97 6.39
N ASN A 119 9.42 -12.02 5.92
CA ASN A 119 8.58 -11.21 6.78
C ASN A 119 7.44 -12.00 7.45
N ILE A 120 7.01 -13.12 6.85
CA ILE A 120 6.01 -14.03 7.46
C ILE A 120 6.56 -14.58 8.76
N LEU A 121 7.82 -15.00 8.78
CA LEU A 121 8.47 -15.52 9.97
C LEU A 121 8.61 -14.44 11.07
N THR A 122 8.92 -13.20 10.69
CA THR A 122 8.96 -12.08 11.64
C THR A 122 7.60 -11.86 12.30
N VAL A 123 6.51 -11.91 11.53
CA VAL A 123 5.15 -11.77 12.05
C VAL A 123 4.78 -12.92 12.99
N LEU A 124 5.09 -14.17 12.60
CA LEU A 124 4.80 -15.34 13.43
C LEU A 124 5.61 -15.32 14.72
N ASP A 125 6.90 -15.03 14.66
CA ASP A 125 7.80 -14.97 15.81
C ASP A 125 7.35 -13.92 16.84
N LEU A 126 7.13 -12.69 16.39
CA LEU A 126 6.61 -11.62 17.25
C LEU A 126 5.18 -11.86 17.72
N GLY A 127 4.42 -12.70 17.02
CA GLY A 127 3.11 -13.18 17.45
C GLY A 127 3.16 -14.31 18.47
N GLY A 128 4.34 -14.87 18.76
CA GLY A 128 4.52 -16.04 19.61
C GLY A 128 3.91 -17.32 19.02
N ILE A 129 3.88 -17.43 17.67
CA ILE A 129 3.25 -18.52 16.92
C ILE A 129 4.35 -19.41 16.31
N PRO A 130 4.32 -20.74 16.53
CA PRO A 130 5.29 -21.64 15.93
C PRO A 130 5.35 -21.51 14.41
N PHE A 131 6.56 -21.52 13.84
CA PHE A 131 6.75 -21.37 12.40
C PHE A 131 6.08 -22.48 11.61
N PHE A 132 6.36 -23.72 11.97
CA PHE A 132 5.82 -24.87 11.25
C PHE A 132 4.42 -25.23 11.73
N SER A 133 3.55 -25.55 10.77
CA SER A 133 2.18 -26.00 11.04
C SER A 133 2.14 -27.24 11.95
N ALA A 134 3.10 -28.15 11.80
CA ALA A 134 3.19 -29.36 12.61
C ALA A 134 3.44 -29.09 14.11
N ASP A 135 4.02 -27.95 14.47
CA ASP A 135 4.34 -27.57 15.85
C ASP A 135 3.20 -26.83 16.54
N ARG A 136 2.08 -26.56 15.83
CA ARG A 136 0.92 -25.84 16.38
C ARG A 136 -0.08 -26.76 17.02
N GLY A 137 -0.36 -26.53 18.28
CA GLY A 137 -1.38 -27.24 19.06
C GLY A 137 -2.79 -26.66 18.94
N GLU A 138 -3.74 -27.21 19.71
CA GLU A 138 -5.14 -26.83 19.73
C GLU A 138 -5.38 -25.34 20.09
N GLY A 139 -4.54 -24.75 20.91
CA GLY A 139 -4.63 -23.33 21.30
C GLY A 139 -4.00 -22.35 20.32
N SER A 140 -3.36 -22.82 19.26
CA SER A 140 -2.75 -21.96 18.27
C SER A 140 -3.77 -21.49 17.24
N PRO A 141 -3.68 -20.24 16.73
CA PRO A 141 -4.52 -19.80 15.62
C PRO A 141 -4.31 -20.66 14.37
N LEU A 142 -5.30 -20.72 13.49
CA LEU A 142 -5.12 -21.24 12.14
C LEU A 142 -4.36 -20.21 11.31
N VAL A 143 -3.30 -20.63 10.66
CA VAL A 143 -2.47 -19.78 9.79
C VAL A 143 -2.75 -20.11 8.33
N LEU A 144 -3.49 -19.24 7.67
CA LEU A 144 -3.95 -19.39 6.31
C LEU A 144 -3.22 -18.43 5.37
N ALA A 145 -3.11 -18.81 4.12
CA ALA A 145 -2.54 -17.96 3.09
C ALA A 145 -3.40 -17.92 1.83
N GLY A 146 -3.34 -16.83 1.08
CA GLY A 146 -3.97 -16.67 -0.21
C GLY A 146 -3.31 -15.57 -1.04
N GLY A 147 -3.60 -15.50 -2.31
CA GLY A 147 -3.02 -14.54 -3.23
C GLY A 147 -2.23 -15.20 -4.36
N PRO A 148 -1.62 -14.40 -5.27
CA PRO A 148 -0.96 -14.94 -6.46
C PRO A 148 0.22 -15.89 -6.18
N ALA A 149 1.01 -15.67 -5.12
CA ALA A 149 2.10 -16.57 -4.80
C ALA A 149 1.62 -17.93 -4.24
N ALA A 150 0.36 -18.03 -3.78
CA ALA A 150 -0.23 -19.30 -3.37
C ALA A 150 -0.46 -20.30 -4.53
N PHE A 151 -0.28 -19.90 -5.79
CA PHE A 151 -0.36 -20.81 -6.93
C PHE A 151 0.86 -21.74 -7.09
N ASN A 152 1.96 -21.47 -6.41
CA ASN A 152 2.93 -22.46 -5.98
C ASN A 152 3.11 -22.34 -4.45
N PRO A 153 2.30 -23.05 -3.66
CA PRO A 153 2.35 -22.94 -2.20
C PRO A 153 3.55 -23.68 -1.59
N GLU A 154 4.23 -24.54 -2.34
CA GLU A 154 5.16 -25.53 -1.83
C GLU A 154 6.37 -24.96 -1.08
N PRO A 155 7.00 -23.85 -1.49
CA PRO A 155 8.13 -23.28 -0.76
C PRO A 155 7.83 -22.92 0.71
N VAL A 156 6.56 -22.63 1.00
CA VAL A 156 6.10 -22.21 2.34
C VAL A 156 5.01 -23.13 2.89
N SER A 157 4.81 -24.31 2.26
CA SER A 157 3.71 -25.21 2.60
C SER A 157 3.78 -25.76 4.04
N ASP A 158 4.96 -25.87 4.63
CA ASP A 158 5.14 -26.31 6.00
C ASP A 158 4.81 -25.20 7.05
N ILE A 159 4.78 -23.96 6.60
CA ILE A 159 4.51 -22.80 7.47
C ILE A 159 3.01 -22.56 7.64
N PHE A 160 2.22 -22.85 6.62
CA PHE A 160 0.79 -22.59 6.63
C PHE A 160 -0.04 -23.85 6.87
N ASP A 161 -1.13 -23.69 7.62
CA ASP A 161 -2.10 -24.76 7.88
C ASP A 161 -2.93 -25.05 6.62
N ALA A 162 -3.29 -23.99 5.89
CA ALA A 162 -4.01 -24.12 4.61
C ALA A 162 -3.77 -22.92 3.69
N PHE A 163 -4.02 -23.13 2.41
CA PHE A 163 -4.00 -22.10 1.35
C PHE A 163 -5.35 -22.00 0.69
N LEU A 164 -5.78 -20.77 0.42
CA LEU A 164 -6.93 -20.49 -0.44
C LEU A 164 -6.43 -20.11 -1.84
N ILE A 165 -6.75 -20.94 -2.81
CA ILE A 165 -6.33 -20.81 -4.20
C ILE A 165 -7.44 -20.09 -5.01
N GLY A 166 -7.14 -18.90 -5.53
CA GLY A 166 -8.05 -18.10 -6.36
C GLY A 166 -8.68 -16.93 -5.63
N ASP A 167 -9.90 -16.57 -6.05
CA ASP A 167 -10.64 -15.42 -5.52
C ASP A 167 -11.16 -15.69 -4.10
N GLY A 168 -10.87 -14.80 -3.16
CA GLY A 168 -11.07 -15.03 -1.73
C GLY A 168 -12.40 -14.52 -1.16
N GLU A 169 -13.16 -13.72 -1.90
CA GLU A 169 -14.28 -12.95 -1.35
C GLU A 169 -15.37 -13.83 -0.71
N ASP A 170 -15.80 -14.87 -1.40
CA ASP A 170 -16.83 -15.80 -0.89
C ASP A 170 -16.17 -16.93 -0.09
N ALA A 171 -15.03 -17.43 -0.57
CA ALA A 171 -14.38 -18.59 0.01
C ALA A 171 -13.81 -18.33 1.42
N PHE A 172 -13.38 -17.12 1.73
CA PHE A 172 -12.90 -16.81 3.08
C PHE A 172 -14.07 -16.75 4.08
N LEU A 173 -15.27 -16.33 3.66
CA LEU A 173 -16.47 -16.44 4.48
C LEU A 173 -16.82 -17.90 4.75
N GLU A 174 -16.82 -18.76 3.72
CA GLU A 174 -17.05 -20.20 3.84
C GLU A 174 -16.05 -20.85 4.84
N ILE A 175 -14.76 -20.45 4.77
CA ILE A 175 -13.73 -20.92 5.70
C ILE A 175 -14.06 -20.48 7.13
N ALA A 176 -14.40 -19.22 7.36
CA ALA A 176 -14.72 -18.69 8.69
C ALA A 176 -15.96 -19.35 9.28
N GLU A 177 -17.02 -19.53 8.49
CA GLU A 177 -18.27 -20.21 8.91
C GLU A 177 -18.03 -21.69 9.21
N ARG A 178 -17.29 -22.40 8.37
CA ARG A 178 -16.92 -23.80 8.62
C ARG A 178 -16.07 -23.95 9.88
N PHE A 179 -15.09 -23.07 10.07
CA PHE A 179 -14.28 -23.03 11.28
C PHE A 179 -15.14 -22.86 12.54
N ILE A 180 -16.05 -21.88 12.56
CA ILE A 180 -16.95 -21.65 13.69
C ILE A 180 -17.81 -22.88 13.99
N THR A 181 -18.38 -23.49 12.94
CA THR A 181 -19.24 -24.67 13.07
C THR A 181 -18.48 -25.85 13.70
N LEU A 182 -17.30 -26.15 13.16
CA LEU A 182 -16.48 -27.26 13.64
C LEU A 182 -15.95 -27.00 15.05
N ARG A 183 -15.52 -25.78 15.36
CA ARG A 183 -15.11 -25.42 16.74
C ARG A 183 -16.24 -25.57 17.75
N LYS A 184 -17.45 -25.13 17.41
CA LYS A 184 -18.65 -25.29 18.28
C LYS A 184 -19.02 -26.74 18.51
N SER A 185 -18.72 -27.63 17.58
CA SER A 185 -18.93 -29.09 17.78
C SER A 185 -17.84 -29.75 18.62
N GLY A 186 -16.82 -29.00 19.07
CA GLY A 186 -15.68 -29.54 19.81
C GLY A 186 -14.67 -30.29 18.93
N ALA A 187 -14.66 -30.05 17.64
CA ALA A 187 -13.71 -30.71 16.72
C ALA A 187 -12.27 -30.34 17.06
N ARG A 188 -11.37 -31.33 17.05
CA ARG A 188 -9.93 -31.13 17.17
C ARG A 188 -9.36 -30.43 15.94
N ARG A 189 -8.19 -29.79 16.07
CA ARG A 189 -7.48 -29.08 14.99
C ARG A 189 -7.39 -29.89 13.70
N GLU A 190 -7.03 -31.17 13.77
CA GLU A 190 -6.95 -32.06 12.62
C GLU A 190 -8.27 -32.22 11.87
N HIS A 191 -9.39 -32.34 12.62
CA HIS A 191 -10.72 -32.42 12.01
C HIS A 191 -11.16 -31.09 11.43
N ILE A 192 -10.80 -29.97 12.06
CA ILE A 192 -11.04 -28.63 11.49
C ILE A 192 -10.30 -28.52 10.16
N LEU A 193 -9.02 -28.85 10.08
CA LEU A 193 -8.23 -28.80 8.85
C LEU A 193 -8.79 -29.72 7.76
N SER A 194 -9.18 -30.95 8.12
CA SER A 194 -9.83 -31.87 7.19
C SER A 194 -11.15 -31.32 6.67
N GLY A 195 -11.97 -30.71 7.53
CA GLY A 195 -13.23 -30.08 7.15
C GLY A 195 -13.04 -28.82 6.29
N LEU A 196 -11.94 -28.09 6.46
CA LEU A 196 -11.60 -26.97 5.55
C LEU A 196 -11.17 -27.45 4.18
N ALA A 197 -10.50 -28.61 4.08
CA ALA A 197 -10.08 -29.20 2.80
C ALA A 197 -11.26 -29.61 1.89
N GLU A 198 -12.47 -29.75 2.45
CA GLU A 198 -13.71 -29.99 1.68
C GLU A 198 -14.18 -28.75 0.90
N ILE A 199 -13.74 -27.57 1.32
CA ILE A 199 -14.11 -26.31 0.66
C ILE A 199 -13.35 -26.19 -0.68
N PRO A 200 -14.03 -26.04 -1.81
CA PRO A 200 -13.36 -25.89 -3.10
C PRO A 200 -12.34 -24.75 -3.10
N GLY A 201 -11.12 -25.04 -3.57
CA GLY A 201 -10.02 -24.07 -3.59
C GLY A 201 -9.16 -24.04 -2.33
N VAL A 202 -9.53 -24.77 -1.28
CA VAL A 202 -8.71 -24.87 -0.07
C VAL A 202 -7.72 -26.04 -0.20
N TYR A 203 -6.44 -25.73 -0.10
CA TYR A 203 -5.34 -26.69 -0.04
C TYR A 203 -4.80 -26.78 1.38
N VAL A 204 -4.82 -27.96 1.98
CA VAL A 204 -4.28 -28.26 3.32
C VAL A 204 -3.04 -29.14 3.17
N PRO A 205 -1.80 -28.58 3.23
CA PRO A 205 -0.56 -29.30 2.94
C PRO A 205 -0.35 -30.57 3.78
N GLY A 206 -0.81 -30.55 5.03
CA GLY A 206 -0.72 -31.68 5.95
C GLY A 206 -1.43 -32.97 5.46
N LEU A 207 -2.39 -32.83 4.55
CA LEU A 207 -3.12 -33.94 3.94
C LEU A 207 -2.42 -34.53 2.70
N TYR A 208 -1.22 -34.04 2.36
CA TYR A 208 -0.45 -34.49 1.22
C TYR A 208 0.94 -34.94 1.63
N GLU A 209 1.51 -35.87 0.91
CA GLU A 209 2.89 -36.32 1.07
C GLU A 209 3.76 -35.88 -0.12
N SER A 210 5.01 -35.61 0.16
CA SER A 210 6.01 -35.32 -0.87
C SER A 210 6.56 -36.59 -1.46
N TYR A 211 6.82 -36.60 -2.77
CA TYR A 211 7.53 -37.68 -3.43
C TYR A 211 8.44 -37.09 -4.52
N ALA A 212 9.47 -37.84 -4.89
CA ALA A 212 10.34 -37.49 -6.00
C ALA A 212 9.80 -38.13 -7.28
N PRO A 213 9.24 -37.33 -8.23
CA PRO A 213 8.82 -37.90 -9.52
C PRO A 213 10.01 -38.40 -10.31
N ARG A 214 9.80 -39.48 -11.09
CA ARG A 214 10.86 -39.98 -11.97
C ARG A 214 11.29 -38.91 -12.98
N GLY A 215 12.58 -38.67 -13.10
CA GLY A 215 13.13 -37.67 -14.01
C GLY A 215 13.04 -36.21 -13.53
N SER A 216 12.59 -35.96 -12.30
CA SER A 216 12.55 -34.61 -11.72
C SER A 216 13.49 -34.46 -10.53
N ALA A 217 14.25 -33.39 -10.48
CA ALA A 217 15.01 -32.96 -9.30
C ALA A 217 14.09 -32.29 -8.22
N LEU A 218 12.86 -31.93 -8.58
CA LEU A 218 11.92 -31.23 -7.71
C LEU A 218 10.95 -32.22 -7.06
N LEU A 219 10.55 -31.95 -5.81
CA LEU A 219 9.53 -32.73 -5.12
C LEU A 219 8.14 -32.32 -5.60
N ALA A 220 7.28 -33.29 -5.85
CA ALA A 220 5.88 -33.12 -6.13
C ALA A 220 5.00 -33.60 -4.97
N ARG A 221 3.69 -33.41 -5.07
CA ARG A 221 2.71 -33.74 -4.03
C ARG A 221 1.73 -34.80 -4.52
N ARG A 222 1.34 -35.70 -3.61
CA ARG A 222 0.20 -36.59 -3.82
C ARG A 222 -0.67 -36.62 -2.56
N PRO A 223 -2.00 -36.78 -2.71
CA PRO A 223 -2.90 -36.78 -1.56
C PRO A 223 -2.69 -38.04 -0.73
N LYS A 224 -2.84 -37.89 0.57
CA LYS A 224 -3.17 -38.98 1.49
C LYS A 224 -4.63 -39.34 1.28
N THR A 225 -5.08 -40.46 1.81
CA THR A 225 -6.32 -41.18 1.48
C THR A 225 -7.61 -40.39 1.20
N SER A 226 -7.83 -39.20 1.77
CA SER A 226 -9.09 -38.46 1.69
C SER A 226 -9.01 -37.08 1.05
N ALA A 227 -7.79 -36.62 0.68
CA ALA A 227 -7.62 -35.30 0.11
C ALA A 227 -7.87 -35.26 -1.41
N PRO A 228 -8.38 -34.15 -1.99
CA PRO A 228 -8.56 -34.02 -3.42
C PRO A 228 -7.23 -34.17 -4.18
N ALA A 229 -7.22 -34.94 -5.27
CA ALA A 229 -6.01 -35.09 -6.10
C ALA A 229 -5.58 -33.76 -6.76
N ARG A 230 -6.53 -32.86 -6.97
CA ARG A 230 -6.31 -31.54 -7.57
C ARG A 230 -7.14 -30.48 -6.85
N ILE A 231 -6.54 -29.34 -6.64
CA ILE A 231 -7.19 -28.17 -6.03
C ILE A 231 -7.56 -27.19 -7.14
N LYS A 232 -8.87 -27.13 -7.46
CA LYS A 232 -9.41 -26.18 -8.45
C LYS A 232 -9.51 -24.80 -7.84
N LYS A 233 -8.92 -23.79 -8.49
CA LYS A 233 -9.00 -22.40 -8.00
C LYS A 233 -10.44 -21.90 -7.92
N ARG A 234 -10.71 -21.05 -6.93
CA ARG A 234 -11.97 -20.31 -6.81
C ARG A 234 -12.03 -19.17 -7.81
N ILE A 235 -13.22 -18.93 -8.33
CA ILE A 235 -13.50 -17.86 -9.30
C ILE A 235 -14.73 -17.10 -8.85
N LYS A 236 -14.57 -15.79 -8.62
CA LYS A 236 -15.69 -14.87 -8.42
C LYS A 236 -16.25 -14.48 -9.78
N THR A 237 -17.45 -14.90 -10.09
CA THR A 237 -18.07 -14.70 -11.42
C THR A 237 -18.48 -13.26 -11.67
N HIS A 238 -19.00 -12.58 -10.64
CA HIS A 238 -19.48 -11.21 -10.73
C HIS A 238 -18.63 -10.26 -9.90
N LEU A 239 -18.07 -9.22 -10.54
CA LEU A 239 -17.38 -8.15 -9.86
C LEU A 239 -18.38 -7.07 -9.42
N GLY A 240 -18.09 -6.42 -8.26
CA GLY A 240 -18.96 -5.38 -7.71
C GLY A 240 -19.69 -5.82 -6.45
N LYS A 241 -20.89 -5.28 -6.17
CA LYS A 241 -21.62 -5.66 -4.95
C LYS A 241 -22.00 -7.15 -4.94
N PRO A 242 -21.88 -7.82 -3.79
CA PRO A 242 -21.45 -7.33 -2.48
C PRO A 242 -19.94 -7.26 -2.28
N SER A 243 -19.13 -7.57 -3.28
CA SER A 243 -17.68 -7.77 -3.15
C SER A 243 -16.88 -6.47 -3.03
N TYR A 244 -17.39 -5.32 -3.49
CA TYR A 244 -16.67 -4.06 -3.37
C TYR A 244 -16.93 -3.39 -2.01
N PRO A 245 -15.89 -2.82 -1.31
CA PRO A 245 -16.03 -2.23 0.02
C PRO A 245 -17.06 -1.11 0.08
N GLU A 246 -17.89 -1.08 1.13
CA GLU A 246 -18.86 0.01 1.32
C GLU A 246 -18.16 1.30 1.73
N ALA A 247 -17.18 1.20 2.61
CA ALA A 247 -16.38 2.31 3.08
C ALA A 247 -14.91 1.89 3.17
N ILE A 248 -14.10 2.31 2.20
CA ILE A 248 -12.67 2.00 2.19
C ILE A 248 -11.98 2.70 3.36
N VAL A 249 -11.17 1.95 4.12
CA VAL A 249 -10.33 2.53 5.17
C VAL A 249 -9.32 3.49 4.56
N VAL A 250 -9.26 4.71 5.10
CA VAL A 250 -8.38 5.78 4.63
C VAL A 250 -7.06 5.74 5.39
N PRO A 251 -5.91 5.54 4.73
CA PRO A 251 -4.62 5.45 5.40
C PRO A 251 -4.30 6.69 6.24
N ASP A 252 -3.70 6.49 7.40
CA ASP A 252 -3.24 7.56 8.29
C ASP A 252 -2.02 8.30 7.75
N ILE A 253 -1.13 7.59 7.06
CA ILE A 253 0.01 8.16 6.36
C ILE A 253 -0.12 7.93 4.85
N GLN A 254 0.66 8.65 4.06
CA GLN A 254 0.61 8.53 2.61
C GLN A 254 0.95 7.11 2.16
N ALA A 255 -0.03 6.38 1.61
CA ALA A 255 0.15 5.08 0.97
C ALA A 255 0.73 5.23 -0.46
N VAL A 256 1.25 4.14 -1.04
CA VAL A 256 1.77 4.13 -2.42
C VAL A 256 0.67 4.47 -3.43
N PHE A 257 -0.53 3.88 -3.24
CA PHE A 257 -1.73 4.22 -4.00
C PHE A 257 -2.73 4.95 -3.10
N ASP A 258 -2.43 6.22 -2.81
CA ASP A 258 -3.23 7.07 -1.92
C ASP A 258 -4.43 7.69 -2.68
N ARG A 259 -5.35 6.82 -3.13
CA ARG A 259 -6.50 7.15 -3.98
C ARG A 259 -7.60 6.10 -3.89
N VAL A 260 -8.79 6.44 -4.39
CA VAL A 260 -9.82 5.42 -4.66
C VAL A 260 -9.38 4.58 -5.83
N THR A 261 -9.31 3.27 -5.66
CA THR A 261 -9.01 2.32 -6.73
C THR A 261 -10.22 1.44 -6.98
N ILE A 262 -10.75 1.43 -8.20
CA ILE A 262 -11.86 0.58 -8.61
C ILE A 262 -11.34 -0.47 -9.59
N GLU A 263 -11.46 -1.75 -9.24
CA GLU A 263 -11.17 -2.86 -10.14
C GLU A 263 -12.32 -3.01 -11.14
N VAL A 264 -12.12 -2.51 -12.36
CA VAL A 264 -13.16 -2.56 -13.41
C VAL A 264 -13.15 -3.86 -14.18
N ALA A 265 -12.03 -4.57 -14.19
CA ALA A 265 -11.92 -5.90 -14.78
C ALA A 265 -10.87 -6.74 -14.04
N ARG A 266 -11.12 -8.04 -13.93
CA ARG A 266 -10.23 -9.06 -13.37
C ARG A 266 -9.94 -10.15 -14.40
N GLY A 267 -8.72 -10.67 -14.40
CA GLY A 267 -8.17 -11.48 -15.47
C GLY A 267 -7.65 -10.61 -16.61
N CYS A 268 -7.05 -11.23 -17.61
CA CYS A 268 -6.52 -10.56 -18.79
C CYS A 268 -6.83 -11.42 -20.01
N PRO A 269 -7.41 -10.86 -21.10
CA PRO A 269 -7.69 -11.61 -22.31
C PRO A 269 -6.45 -11.84 -23.17
N GLN A 270 -5.37 -11.11 -22.88
CA GLN A 270 -4.08 -11.22 -23.55
C GLN A 270 -3.40 -12.52 -23.14
N ARG A 271 -2.57 -13.06 -24.02
CA ARG A 271 -1.90 -14.34 -23.84
C ARG A 271 -0.37 -14.20 -23.80
N CYS A 272 0.13 -13.20 -23.05
CA CYS A 272 1.57 -13.03 -22.87
C CYS A 272 2.15 -14.28 -22.18
N ARG A 273 3.10 -14.97 -22.82
CA ARG A 273 3.60 -16.29 -22.45
C ARG A 273 4.43 -16.31 -21.17
N PHE A 274 4.96 -15.18 -20.75
CA PHE A 274 5.70 -15.05 -19.50
C PHE A 274 4.79 -14.70 -18.31
N CYS A 275 3.58 -14.22 -18.54
CA CYS A 275 2.76 -13.58 -17.53
C CYS A 275 1.90 -14.59 -16.77
N GLN A 276 2.21 -14.82 -15.49
CA GLN A 276 1.43 -15.71 -14.63
C GLN A 276 -0.01 -15.24 -14.43
N ALA A 277 -0.22 -13.90 -14.42
CA ALA A 277 -1.54 -13.32 -14.21
C ALA A 277 -2.56 -13.73 -15.28
N THR A 278 -2.12 -14.03 -16.52
CA THR A 278 -2.98 -14.53 -17.58
C THR A 278 -3.58 -15.92 -17.28
N SER A 279 -2.92 -16.70 -16.43
CA SER A 279 -3.38 -18.03 -16.02
C SER A 279 -4.13 -18.01 -14.69
N ILE A 280 -3.58 -17.34 -13.68
CA ILE A 280 -4.12 -17.42 -12.31
C ILE A 280 -5.38 -16.59 -12.13
N TYR A 281 -5.51 -15.43 -12.80
CA TYR A 281 -6.70 -14.57 -12.73
C TYR A 281 -7.71 -14.80 -13.85
N PHE A 282 -7.40 -15.67 -14.82
CA PHE A 282 -8.35 -16.03 -15.86
C PHE A 282 -9.55 -16.80 -15.27
N PRO A 283 -10.80 -16.66 -15.80
CA PRO A 283 -11.22 -15.95 -16.99
C PRO A 283 -11.31 -14.42 -16.83
N PHE A 284 -11.37 -13.72 -17.98
CA PHE A 284 -11.59 -12.28 -18.01
C PHE A 284 -13.04 -11.94 -17.66
N ARG A 285 -13.23 -11.07 -16.68
CA ARG A 285 -14.52 -10.60 -16.16
C ARG A 285 -14.45 -9.09 -15.96
N PHE A 286 -15.55 -8.40 -16.13
CA PHE A 286 -15.56 -6.93 -15.97
C PHE A 286 -16.81 -6.46 -15.23
N MET A 287 -16.74 -5.23 -14.73
CA MET A 287 -17.80 -4.53 -14.02
C MET A 287 -18.56 -3.62 -14.98
N GLU A 288 -19.89 -3.60 -14.90
CA GLU A 288 -20.73 -2.72 -15.71
C GLU A 288 -20.47 -1.24 -15.42
N PRO A 289 -20.50 -0.34 -16.44
CA PRO A 289 -20.20 1.08 -16.29
C PRO A 289 -21.02 1.81 -15.22
N ALA A 290 -22.30 1.51 -15.14
CA ALA A 290 -23.20 2.07 -14.13
C ALA A 290 -22.74 1.75 -12.72
N LEU A 291 -22.31 0.50 -12.49
CA LEU A 291 -21.79 0.07 -11.20
C LEU A 291 -20.45 0.73 -10.90
N VAL A 292 -19.53 0.84 -11.89
CA VAL A 292 -18.25 1.55 -11.73
C VAL A 292 -18.50 2.99 -11.27
N ARG A 293 -19.40 3.72 -11.94
CA ARG A 293 -19.73 5.11 -11.56
C ARG A 293 -20.31 5.20 -10.15
N LYS A 294 -21.20 4.29 -9.80
CA LYS A 294 -21.79 4.22 -8.44
C LYS A 294 -20.73 4.02 -7.38
N GLU A 295 -19.81 3.06 -7.59
CA GLU A 295 -18.77 2.76 -6.63
C GLU A 295 -17.74 3.90 -6.51
N VAL A 296 -17.38 4.57 -7.61
CA VAL A 296 -16.55 5.78 -7.60
C VAL A 296 -17.19 6.87 -6.73
N ARG A 297 -18.47 7.21 -6.98
CA ARG A 297 -19.17 8.25 -6.20
C ARG A 297 -19.23 7.91 -4.71
N ARG A 298 -19.61 6.67 -4.39
CA ARG A 298 -19.71 6.18 -3.01
C ARG A 298 -18.36 6.26 -2.30
N SER A 299 -17.31 5.73 -2.93
CA SER A 299 -15.98 5.70 -2.34
C SER A 299 -15.40 7.10 -2.15
N LEU A 300 -15.58 8.02 -3.10
CA LEU A 300 -15.14 9.40 -2.96
C LEU A 300 -15.85 10.11 -1.79
N THR A 301 -17.17 9.90 -1.65
CA THR A 301 -17.95 10.46 -0.54
C THR A 301 -17.50 9.90 0.80
N ALA A 302 -17.28 8.58 0.88
CA ALA A 302 -16.88 7.91 2.12
C ALA A 302 -15.44 8.22 2.55
N THR A 303 -14.55 8.54 1.61
CA THR A 303 -13.11 8.69 1.87
C THR A 303 -12.60 10.13 1.82
N GLY A 304 -13.18 10.97 0.96
CA GLY A 304 -12.70 12.33 0.70
C GLY A 304 -11.42 12.40 -0.15
N PHE A 305 -11.05 11.32 -0.86
CA PHE A 305 -9.90 11.34 -1.77
C PHE A 305 -10.08 12.31 -2.94
N GLU A 306 -8.96 12.74 -3.52
CA GLU A 306 -8.89 13.67 -4.66
C GLU A 306 -8.47 12.99 -5.96
N ALA A 307 -8.28 11.69 -5.94
CA ALA A 307 -7.87 10.91 -7.08
C ALA A 307 -8.61 9.57 -7.12
N VAL A 308 -8.94 9.16 -8.33
CA VAL A 308 -9.52 7.85 -8.66
C VAL A 308 -8.59 7.13 -9.62
N SER A 309 -8.48 5.81 -9.49
CA SER A 309 -7.83 4.93 -10.46
C SER A 309 -8.79 3.83 -10.87
N LEU A 310 -9.00 3.67 -12.16
CA LEU A 310 -9.60 2.46 -12.71
C LEU A 310 -8.49 1.43 -12.90
N SER A 311 -8.67 0.26 -12.32
CA SER A 311 -7.66 -0.80 -12.27
C SER A 311 -8.12 -2.04 -13.00
N ALA A 312 -7.24 -2.56 -13.85
CA ALA A 312 -7.33 -3.86 -14.50
C ALA A 312 -5.92 -4.31 -14.89
N LEU A 313 -5.72 -5.61 -15.14
CA LEU A 313 -4.44 -6.13 -15.68
C LEU A 313 -4.16 -5.59 -17.09
N SER A 314 -5.21 -5.33 -17.85
CA SER A 314 -5.16 -4.62 -19.13
C SER A 314 -6.42 -3.74 -19.24
N ILE A 315 -6.28 -2.47 -18.88
CA ILE A 315 -7.42 -1.53 -18.86
C ILE A 315 -7.96 -1.27 -20.25
N SER A 316 -7.10 -1.34 -21.27
CA SER A 316 -7.49 -1.15 -22.69
C SER A 316 -8.45 -2.21 -23.21
N ASP A 317 -8.48 -3.39 -22.55
CA ASP A 317 -9.40 -4.46 -22.90
C ASP A 317 -10.75 -4.38 -22.16
N TYR A 318 -10.92 -3.35 -21.30
CA TYR A 318 -12.21 -3.08 -20.69
C TYR A 318 -13.19 -2.54 -21.73
N PRO A 319 -14.28 -3.26 -22.05
CA PRO A 319 -15.10 -2.95 -23.24
C PRO A 319 -15.75 -1.57 -23.24
N PHE A 320 -15.94 -0.98 -22.06
CA PHE A 320 -16.62 0.30 -21.86
C PHE A 320 -15.66 1.42 -21.43
N LEU A 321 -14.37 1.33 -21.79
CA LEU A 321 -13.34 2.24 -21.27
C LEU A 321 -13.65 3.71 -21.59
N GLU A 322 -13.88 4.03 -22.86
CA GLU A 322 -14.08 5.41 -23.32
C GLU A 322 -15.36 6.02 -22.73
N GLU A 323 -16.47 5.29 -22.80
CA GLU A 323 -17.73 5.71 -22.19
C GLU A 323 -17.59 5.99 -20.70
N THR A 324 -16.99 5.04 -19.97
CA THR A 324 -16.81 5.14 -18.52
C THR A 324 -15.91 6.32 -18.14
N VAL A 325 -14.80 6.50 -18.85
CA VAL A 325 -13.87 7.61 -18.62
C VAL A 325 -14.55 8.96 -18.89
N THR A 326 -15.26 9.08 -19.99
CA THR A 326 -15.97 10.30 -20.36
C THR A 326 -17.03 10.67 -19.32
N ALA A 327 -17.91 9.72 -18.99
CA ALA A 327 -18.97 9.95 -18.01
C ALA A 327 -18.41 10.29 -16.61
N LEU A 328 -17.32 9.64 -16.17
CA LEU A 328 -16.69 9.97 -14.91
C LEU A 328 -16.04 11.36 -14.95
N MET A 329 -15.36 11.74 -16.03
CA MET A 329 -14.67 13.03 -16.09
C MET A 329 -15.62 14.21 -16.17
N ASP A 330 -16.80 14.04 -16.76
CA ASP A 330 -17.89 15.04 -16.72
C ASP A 330 -18.32 15.37 -15.29
N GLU A 331 -18.27 14.38 -14.39
CA GLU A 331 -18.58 14.56 -12.97
C GLU A 331 -17.41 15.05 -12.11
N LEU A 332 -16.20 14.55 -12.39
CA LEU A 332 -15.03 14.71 -11.54
C LEU A 332 -14.22 15.98 -11.85
N ALA A 333 -14.17 16.40 -13.11
CA ALA A 333 -13.35 17.55 -13.52
C ALA A 333 -13.73 18.84 -12.81
N GLY A 334 -15.04 19.11 -12.67
CA GLY A 334 -15.54 20.28 -11.91
C GLY A 334 -15.15 20.27 -10.44
N LYS A 335 -14.98 19.10 -9.84
CA LYS A 335 -14.56 18.91 -8.45
C LYS A 335 -13.04 18.82 -8.29
N LYS A 336 -12.29 19.00 -9.37
CA LYS A 336 -10.82 18.88 -9.41
C LYS A 336 -10.31 17.49 -8.91
N ILE A 337 -11.08 16.42 -9.14
CA ILE A 337 -10.71 15.05 -8.83
C ILE A 337 -10.08 14.45 -10.08
N SER A 338 -8.87 13.93 -9.93
CA SER A 338 -8.12 13.31 -11.04
C SER A 338 -8.50 11.86 -11.27
N LEU A 339 -8.52 11.44 -12.54
CA LEU A 339 -8.69 10.06 -12.95
C LEU A 339 -7.39 9.51 -13.53
N SER A 340 -7.00 8.32 -13.14
CA SER A 340 -5.85 7.58 -13.68
C SER A 340 -6.28 6.18 -14.13
N LEU A 341 -5.61 5.68 -15.16
CA LEU A 341 -5.80 4.33 -15.68
C LEU A 341 -4.54 3.50 -15.42
N SER A 342 -4.72 2.26 -14.97
CA SER A 342 -3.61 1.32 -14.81
C SER A 342 -3.40 0.53 -16.10
N SER A 343 -2.15 0.17 -16.40
CA SER A 343 -1.80 -0.78 -17.47
C SER A 343 -2.47 -0.50 -18.83
N LEU A 344 -2.45 0.77 -19.24
CA LEU A 344 -2.97 1.19 -20.54
C LEU A 344 -2.03 0.71 -21.66
N ARG A 345 -2.58 -0.02 -22.64
CA ARG A 345 -1.84 -0.44 -23.84
C ARG A 345 -1.86 0.70 -24.90
N PRO A 346 -0.85 0.81 -25.78
CA PRO A 346 -0.80 1.83 -26.81
C PRO A 346 -2.08 1.94 -27.64
N LYS A 347 -2.59 0.83 -28.14
CA LYS A 347 -3.85 0.75 -28.94
C LYS A 347 -5.10 1.18 -28.19
N GLY A 348 -5.10 1.25 -26.87
CA GLY A 348 -6.25 1.67 -26.04
C GLY A 348 -6.27 3.16 -25.70
N LEU A 349 -5.29 3.94 -26.16
CA LEU A 349 -5.24 5.39 -25.95
C LEU A 349 -5.98 6.10 -27.09
N SER A 350 -7.31 6.10 -27.04
CA SER A 350 -8.07 6.95 -27.96
C SER A 350 -7.89 8.43 -27.63
N GLU A 351 -8.13 9.30 -28.60
CA GLU A 351 -8.06 10.75 -28.38
C GLU A 351 -8.99 11.21 -27.25
N ALA A 352 -10.22 10.67 -27.24
CA ALA A 352 -11.21 10.98 -26.23
C ALA A 352 -10.77 10.59 -24.82
N VAL A 353 -10.16 9.40 -24.64
CA VAL A 353 -9.61 8.94 -23.36
C VAL A 353 -8.45 9.86 -22.93
N ALA A 354 -7.54 10.19 -23.84
CA ALA A 354 -6.40 11.06 -23.53
C ALA A 354 -6.85 12.46 -23.09
N GLU A 355 -7.79 13.08 -23.82
CA GLU A 355 -8.34 14.41 -23.48
C GLU A 355 -9.02 14.43 -22.14
N ASN A 356 -9.83 13.42 -21.85
CA ASN A 356 -10.55 13.32 -20.59
C ASN A 356 -9.59 13.21 -19.39
N ILE A 357 -8.57 12.36 -19.45
CA ILE A 357 -7.57 12.21 -18.38
C ILE A 357 -6.82 13.52 -18.11
N LEU A 358 -6.53 14.30 -19.15
CA LEU A 358 -5.76 15.54 -19.06
C LEU A 358 -6.54 16.72 -18.48
N LYS A 359 -7.89 16.64 -18.37
CA LYS A 359 -8.74 17.74 -17.85
C LYS A 359 -8.35 18.23 -16.45
N VAL A 360 -7.78 17.38 -15.61
CA VAL A 360 -7.46 17.74 -14.21
C VAL A 360 -5.97 17.71 -13.92
N ARG A 361 -5.26 16.64 -14.30
CA ARG A 361 -3.84 16.50 -13.96
C ARG A 361 -3.06 15.74 -15.02
N LYS A 362 -1.90 16.27 -15.42
CA LYS A 362 -0.94 15.58 -16.27
C LYS A 362 -0.03 14.69 -15.39
N THR A 363 -0.10 13.38 -15.58
CA THR A 363 0.81 12.40 -14.96
C THR A 363 1.78 11.87 -16.00
N GLY A 364 2.82 11.13 -15.61
CA GLY A 364 3.69 10.43 -16.56
C GLY A 364 2.91 9.35 -17.31
N PHE A 365 3.17 9.20 -18.61
CA PHE A 365 2.58 8.15 -19.43
C PHE A 365 3.46 6.90 -19.42
N THR A 366 2.84 5.72 -19.30
CA THR A 366 3.58 4.45 -19.19
C THR A 366 3.32 3.60 -20.41
N LEU A 367 4.39 3.14 -21.05
CA LEU A 367 4.39 2.16 -22.13
C LEU A 367 5.18 0.94 -21.68
N VAL A 368 4.69 -0.23 -22.02
CA VAL A 368 5.26 -1.50 -21.58
C VAL A 368 5.59 -2.39 -22.78
N PRO A 369 6.68 -2.09 -23.52
CA PRO A 369 7.09 -2.88 -24.67
C PRO A 369 7.54 -4.30 -24.33
N GLU A 370 8.10 -4.53 -23.15
CA GLU A 370 8.72 -5.75 -22.62
C GLU A 370 9.99 -6.19 -23.34
N ALA A 371 10.06 -6.09 -24.68
CA ALA A 371 11.20 -6.49 -25.49
C ALA A 371 11.58 -5.41 -26.50
N GLY A 372 12.85 -5.40 -26.97
CA GLY A 372 13.39 -4.40 -27.86
C GLY A 372 12.98 -4.55 -29.33
N THR A 373 12.62 -5.75 -29.75
CA THR A 373 12.30 -6.05 -31.17
C THR A 373 10.92 -6.69 -31.32
N ASP A 374 10.34 -6.52 -32.52
CA ASP A 374 9.07 -7.18 -32.86
C ASP A 374 9.18 -8.70 -32.89
N ARG A 375 10.35 -9.23 -33.26
CA ARG A 375 10.66 -10.65 -33.19
C ARG A 375 10.48 -11.17 -31.75
N LEU A 376 11.16 -10.58 -30.81
CA LEU A 376 11.12 -11.04 -29.43
C LEU A 376 9.75 -10.81 -28.80
N ARG A 377 9.02 -9.75 -29.19
CA ARG A 377 7.62 -9.55 -28.81
C ARG A 377 6.70 -10.65 -29.33
N ARG A 378 6.95 -11.23 -30.52
CA ARG A 378 6.23 -12.44 -30.99
C ARG A 378 6.54 -13.66 -30.13
N VAL A 379 7.80 -13.87 -29.75
CA VAL A 379 8.17 -14.96 -28.82
C VAL A 379 7.37 -14.90 -27.53
N ILE A 380 7.30 -13.72 -26.90
CA ILE A 380 6.57 -13.54 -25.63
C ILE A 380 5.07 -13.32 -25.82
N ASN A 381 4.57 -13.34 -27.05
CA ASN A 381 3.19 -13.05 -27.42
C ASN A 381 2.68 -11.69 -26.91
N LYS A 382 3.50 -10.65 -27.03
CA LYS A 382 3.09 -9.27 -26.77
C LYS A 382 2.56 -8.66 -28.06
N GLU A 383 1.27 -8.49 -28.14
CA GLU A 383 0.58 -7.96 -29.33
C GLU A 383 0.81 -6.44 -29.48
N LEU A 384 2.02 -6.09 -29.86
CA LEU A 384 2.53 -4.74 -29.98
C LEU A 384 3.76 -4.74 -30.92
N ASP A 385 3.89 -3.74 -31.77
CA ASP A 385 5.08 -3.53 -32.58
C ASP A 385 5.72 -2.15 -32.32
N ASN A 386 6.88 -1.88 -32.93
CA ASN A 386 7.60 -0.64 -32.72
C ASN A 386 6.77 0.57 -33.16
N GLN A 387 6.01 0.43 -34.25
CA GLN A 387 5.18 1.49 -34.78
C GLN A 387 4.07 1.88 -33.78
N ASP A 388 3.38 0.88 -33.19
CA ASP A 388 2.37 1.12 -32.16
C ASP A 388 2.94 1.94 -30.97
N ILE A 389 4.18 1.63 -30.57
CA ILE A 389 4.85 2.33 -29.46
C ILE A 389 5.18 3.77 -29.83
N LEU A 390 5.71 3.99 -31.02
CA LEU A 390 6.06 5.32 -31.52
C LEU A 390 4.83 6.19 -31.72
N GLU A 391 3.74 5.66 -32.26
CA GLU A 391 2.46 6.35 -32.40
C GLU A 391 1.87 6.77 -31.06
N ALA A 392 1.89 5.86 -30.06
CA ALA A 392 1.46 6.18 -28.71
C ALA A 392 2.33 7.25 -28.06
N ALA A 393 3.65 7.20 -28.28
CA ALA A 393 4.57 8.22 -27.81
C ALA A 393 4.32 9.58 -28.49
N ALA A 394 4.10 9.61 -29.81
CA ALA A 394 3.75 10.81 -30.57
C ALA A 394 2.46 11.44 -30.05
N THR A 395 1.42 10.63 -29.87
CA THR A 395 0.13 11.05 -29.29
C THR A 395 0.32 11.66 -27.90
N ALA A 396 1.10 11.00 -27.04
CA ALA A 396 1.38 11.51 -25.71
C ALA A 396 2.12 12.85 -25.75
N PHE A 397 3.17 12.98 -26.56
CA PHE A 397 3.94 14.22 -26.68
C PHE A 397 3.11 15.35 -27.30
N GLY A 398 2.32 15.08 -28.34
CA GLY A 398 1.42 16.04 -28.95
C GLY A 398 0.37 16.59 -27.99
N ARG A 399 -0.04 15.81 -27.00
CA ARG A 399 -0.96 16.18 -25.91
C ARG A 399 -0.25 16.79 -24.69
N GLY A 400 1.11 16.96 -24.78
CA GLY A 400 1.92 17.67 -23.78
C GLY A 400 2.38 16.83 -22.59
N TRP A 401 2.36 15.50 -22.67
CA TRP A 401 3.13 14.67 -21.74
C TRP A 401 4.63 14.90 -22.00
N ARG A 402 5.39 15.09 -20.91
CA ARG A 402 6.85 15.31 -20.97
C ARG A 402 7.66 14.18 -20.39
N LEU A 403 6.99 13.23 -19.73
CA LEU A 403 7.61 12.08 -19.10
C LEU A 403 6.96 10.80 -19.59
N LEU A 404 7.78 9.94 -20.21
CA LEU A 404 7.41 8.55 -20.50
C LEU A 404 8.12 7.62 -19.53
N LYS A 405 7.41 6.58 -19.13
CA LYS A 405 7.95 5.43 -18.38
C LYS A 405 7.93 4.23 -19.32
N LEU A 406 9.09 3.62 -19.51
CA LEU A 406 9.25 2.44 -20.36
C LEU A 406 9.67 1.25 -19.51
N TYR A 407 9.07 0.09 -19.77
CA TYR A 407 9.41 -1.15 -19.06
C TYR A 407 9.88 -2.20 -20.07
N PHE A 408 11.04 -2.81 -19.76
CA PHE A 408 11.62 -3.89 -20.53
C PHE A 408 12.10 -5.02 -19.61
N MET A 409 12.14 -6.22 -20.15
CA MET A 409 12.76 -7.40 -19.54
C MET A 409 14.03 -7.77 -20.32
N VAL A 410 15.02 -8.29 -19.59
CA VAL A 410 16.21 -8.91 -20.14
C VAL A 410 16.27 -10.38 -19.73
N GLY A 411 16.95 -11.22 -20.50
CA GLY A 411 17.01 -12.66 -20.28
C GLY A 411 15.77 -13.40 -20.77
N LEU A 412 15.03 -12.83 -21.70
CA LEU A 412 13.87 -13.49 -22.30
C LEU A 412 14.29 -14.72 -23.14
N PRO A 413 13.42 -15.75 -23.22
CA PRO A 413 13.70 -16.90 -24.06
C PRO A 413 14.01 -16.49 -25.50
N THR A 414 15.05 -17.07 -26.11
CA THR A 414 15.57 -16.77 -27.46
C THR A 414 16.10 -15.34 -27.66
N GLU A 415 16.33 -14.59 -26.60
CA GLU A 415 16.88 -13.22 -26.67
C GLU A 415 18.28 -13.23 -27.30
N ARG A 416 18.55 -12.29 -28.21
CA ARG A 416 19.80 -12.09 -28.92
C ARG A 416 20.36 -10.70 -28.64
N GLU A 417 21.59 -10.44 -29.04
CA GLU A 417 22.21 -9.12 -28.87
C GLU A 417 21.44 -8.03 -29.62
N GLU A 418 20.90 -8.35 -30.81
CA GLU A 418 20.08 -7.43 -31.60
C GLU A 418 18.79 -6.99 -30.87
N ASP A 419 18.28 -7.84 -29.96
CA ASP A 419 17.09 -7.49 -29.16
C ASP A 419 17.43 -6.48 -28.07
N LEU A 420 18.64 -6.57 -27.47
CA LEU A 420 19.15 -5.60 -26.51
C LEU A 420 19.45 -4.27 -27.18
N GLU A 421 20.09 -4.30 -28.36
CA GLU A 421 20.28 -3.09 -29.17
C GLU A 421 18.96 -2.50 -29.61
N GLY A 422 17.93 -3.33 -29.84
CA GLY A 422 16.56 -2.91 -30.14
C GLY A 422 15.96 -2.04 -29.04
N ILE A 423 16.24 -2.34 -27.76
CA ILE A 423 15.84 -1.49 -26.63
C ILE A 423 16.47 -0.10 -26.76
N VAL A 424 17.77 -0.07 -27.06
CA VAL A 424 18.52 1.19 -27.20
C VAL A 424 17.96 2.02 -28.35
N ARG A 425 17.81 1.41 -29.53
CA ARG A 425 17.26 2.08 -30.73
C ARG A 425 15.87 2.64 -30.50
N LEU A 426 14.97 1.86 -29.89
CA LEU A 426 13.60 2.31 -29.59
C LEU A 426 13.58 3.53 -28.65
N VAL A 427 14.45 3.56 -27.65
CA VAL A 427 14.58 4.72 -26.75
C VAL A 427 15.10 5.95 -27.53
N GLU A 428 16.07 5.77 -28.41
CA GLU A 428 16.62 6.85 -29.27
C GLU A 428 15.57 7.42 -30.22
N GLU A 429 14.78 6.55 -30.85
CA GLU A 429 13.67 6.94 -31.73
C GLU A 429 12.61 7.74 -30.98
N ILE A 430 12.22 7.30 -29.76
CA ILE A 430 11.29 8.02 -28.90
C ILE A 430 11.85 9.39 -28.48
N LEU A 431 13.15 9.48 -28.17
CA LEU A 431 13.81 10.76 -27.84
C LEU A 431 13.80 11.72 -29.03
N SER A 432 14.12 11.22 -30.21
CA SER A 432 14.12 11.99 -31.48
C SER A 432 12.71 12.48 -31.81
N LEU A 433 11.72 11.59 -31.74
CA LEU A 433 10.31 11.90 -31.93
C LEU A 433 9.83 12.98 -30.96
N GLY A 434 10.13 12.82 -29.67
CA GLY A 434 9.74 13.79 -28.65
C GLY A 434 10.37 15.16 -28.87
N LYS A 435 11.63 15.21 -29.32
CA LYS A 435 12.32 16.46 -29.67
C LYS A 435 11.67 17.15 -30.87
N SER A 436 11.24 16.40 -31.89
CA SER A 436 10.56 16.96 -33.05
C SER A 436 9.19 17.54 -32.72
N VAL A 437 8.40 16.83 -31.88
CA VAL A 437 7.03 17.22 -31.53
C VAL A 437 7.01 18.36 -30.50
N MET A 438 7.87 18.30 -29.46
CA MET A 438 7.82 19.25 -28.33
C MET A 438 8.86 20.37 -28.42
N LYS A 439 9.77 20.35 -29.40
CA LYS A 439 10.95 21.23 -29.53
C LYS A 439 11.90 21.18 -28.33
N ALA A 440 11.79 20.13 -27.47
CA ALA A 440 12.63 19.86 -26.31
C ALA A 440 12.69 18.34 -26.08
N PRO A 441 13.81 17.78 -25.58
CA PRO A 441 13.90 16.34 -25.31
C PRO A 441 12.91 15.93 -24.21
N PRO A 442 12.16 14.82 -24.39
CA PRO A 442 11.33 14.25 -23.35
C PRO A 442 12.18 13.66 -22.23
N ARG A 443 11.58 13.48 -21.06
CA ARG A 443 12.14 12.65 -19.99
C ARG A 443 11.70 11.21 -20.18
N ILE A 444 12.63 10.27 -20.05
CA ILE A 444 12.33 8.84 -20.08
C ILE A 444 12.80 8.20 -18.77
N ASN A 445 11.89 7.53 -18.08
CA ASN A 445 12.23 6.62 -17.00
C ASN A 445 12.16 5.19 -17.55
N LEU A 446 13.33 4.58 -17.75
CA LEU A 446 13.46 3.22 -18.22
C LEU A 446 13.60 2.28 -17.02
N SER A 447 12.73 1.29 -16.93
CA SER A 447 12.81 0.21 -15.94
C SER A 447 13.23 -1.08 -16.64
N LEU A 448 14.26 -1.74 -16.10
CA LEU A 448 14.75 -3.04 -16.56
C LEU A 448 14.50 -4.07 -15.46
N SER A 449 13.81 -5.16 -15.81
CA SER A 449 13.61 -6.34 -14.96
C SER A 449 14.23 -7.57 -15.63
N SER A 450 14.53 -8.61 -14.83
CA SER A 450 14.96 -9.90 -15.36
C SER A 450 13.75 -10.76 -15.65
N PHE A 451 13.82 -11.58 -16.69
CA PHE A 451 12.83 -12.63 -16.94
C PHE A 451 12.91 -13.71 -15.85
N ILE A 452 11.76 -14.09 -15.33
CA ILE A 452 11.61 -15.17 -14.34
C ILE A 452 10.58 -16.16 -14.86
N PRO A 453 10.92 -17.44 -15.01
CA PRO A 453 9.97 -18.46 -15.39
C PRO A 453 8.99 -18.74 -14.24
N LYS A 454 7.75 -18.29 -14.38
CA LYS A 454 6.71 -18.44 -13.36
C LYS A 454 5.87 -19.70 -13.55
N PRO A 455 5.39 -20.35 -12.46
CA PRO A 455 4.43 -21.46 -12.51
C PRO A 455 3.19 -21.13 -13.34
N HIS A 456 2.57 -22.13 -13.92
CA HIS A 456 1.35 -22.03 -14.73
C HIS A 456 1.45 -21.12 -15.97
N THR A 457 2.68 -20.88 -16.47
CA THR A 457 2.93 -20.16 -17.73
C THR A 457 3.50 -21.09 -18.79
N PRO A 458 3.40 -20.76 -20.10
CA PRO A 458 4.11 -21.47 -21.15
C PRO A 458 5.62 -21.58 -20.91
N PHE A 459 6.21 -20.60 -20.22
CA PHE A 459 7.64 -20.54 -19.96
C PHE A 459 8.08 -21.21 -18.64
N GLN A 460 7.18 -21.84 -17.89
CA GLN A 460 7.49 -22.49 -16.61
C GLN A 460 8.57 -23.57 -16.68
N TRP A 461 8.77 -24.18 -17.85
CA TRP A 461 9.79 -25.22 -18.05
C TRP A 461 11.16 -24.68 -18.44
N LEU A 462 11.23 -23.41 -18.89
CA LEU A 462 12.48 -22.81 -19.36
C LEU A 462 13.40 -22.44 -18.20
N SER A 463 14.70 -22.36 -18.50
CA SER A 463 15.69 -21.86 -17.54
C SER A 463 15.61 -20.35 -17.39
N MET A 464 16.00 -19.85 -16.23
CA MET A 464 16.40 -18.47 -16.03
C MET A 464 17.87 -18.32 -16.42
N GLU A 465 18.25 -17.19 -16.98
CA GLU A 465 19.66 -16.89 -17.24
C GLU A 465 20.45 -16.68 -15.95
N GLU A 466 21.76 -16.97 -16.03
CA GLU A 466 22.67 -16.76 -14.91
C GLU A 466 22.73 -15.29 -14.49
N GLU A 467 22.92 -15.07 -13.19
CA GLU A 467 22.95 -13.73 -12.62
C GLU A 467 23.98 -12.80 -13.27
N GLN A 468 25.17 -13.34 -13.54
CA GLN A 468 26.25 -12.60 -14.19
C GLN A 468 25.81 -12.09 -15.58
N THR A 469 25.24 -12.96 -16.41
CA THR A 469 24.76 -12.63 -17.77
C THR A 469 23.66 -11.57 -17.72
N LEU A 470 22.71 -11.69 -16.79
CA LEU A 470 21.68 -10.67 -16.57
C LEU A 470 22.29 -9.32 -16.22
N GLY A 471 23.29 -9.31 -15.35
CA GLY A 471 24.04 -8.13 -14.96
C GLY A 471 24.80 -7.49 -16.16
N GLU A 472 25.37 -8.30 -17.03
CA GLU A 472 26.06 -7.86 -18.24
C GLU A 472 25.08 -7.20 -19.22
N LYS A 473 23.92 -7.79 -19.46
CA LYS A 473 22.84 -7.24 -20.29
C LYS A 473 22.33 -5.89 -19.76
N GLN A 474 22.11 -5.78 -18.46
CA GLN A 474 21.71 -4.51 -17.82
C GLN A 474 22.80 -3.44 -17.95
N ARG A 475 24.08 -3.81 -17.79
CA ARG A 475 25.22 -2.90 -17.97
C ARG A 475 25.36 -2.44 -19.44
N PHE A 476 25.18 -3.34 -20.40
CA PHE A 476 25.17 -3.03 -21.83
C PHE A 476 24.17 -1.92 -22.16
N ILE A 477 22.88 -2.10 -21.80
CA ILE A 477 21.83 -1.10 -22.06
C ILE A 477 22.17 0.23 -21.36
N ARG A 478 22.63 0.16 -20.11
CA ARG A 478 22.99 1.34 -19.33
C ARG A 478 24.14 2.12 -19.97
N SER A 479 25.18 1.43 -20.43
CA SER A 479 26.34 2.07 -21.04
C SER A 479 25.97 2.80 -22.34
N ARG A 480 25.15 2.18 -23.20
CA ARG A 480 24.69 2.76 -24.47
C ARG A 480 23.81 4.00 -24.28
N LEU A 481 22.95 4.01 -23.26
CA LEU A 481 22.00 5.10 -22.98
C LEU A 481 22.56 6.18 -22.03
N SER A 482 23.72 5.98 -21.40
CA SER A 482 24.33 6.94 -20.45
C SER A 482 24.59 8.34 -21.04
N ARG A 483 24.78 8.43 -22.35
CA ARG A 483 24.96 9.70 -23.10
C ARG A 483 23.71 10.60 -23.10
N PHE A 484 22.53 10.07 -22.78
CA PHE A 484 21.26 10.82 -22.76
C PHE A 484 20.88 11.25 -21.36
N ARG A 485 21.17 12.49 -20.96
CA ARG A 485 20.84 13.04 -19.61
C ARG A 485 19.35 13.04 -19.28
N SER A 486 18.48 12.94 -20.31
CA SER A 486 17.02 12.88 -20.11
C SER A 486 16.48 11.47 -19.86
N VAL A 487 17.35 10.44 -19.89
CA VAL A 487 17.01 9.04 -19.62
C VAL A 487 17.49 8.64 -18.24
N ALA A 488 16.56 8.29 -17.36
CA ALA A 488 16.87 7.73 -16.05
C ALA A 488 16.59 6.21 -16.07
N ILE A 489 17.60 5.40 -15.75
CA ILE A 489 17.51 3.94 -15.80
C ILE A 489 17.45 3.36 -14.39
N LYS A 490 16.38 2.61 -14.10
CA LYS A 490 16.24 1.79 -12.91
C LYS A 490 16.29 0.33 -13.31
N ALA A 491 17.25 -0.42 -12.80
CA ALA A 491 17.33 -1.86 -12.97
C ALA A 491 17.04 -2.55 -11.64
N HIS A 492 16.28 -3.65 -11.71
CA HIS A 492 16.11 -4.54 -10.56
C HIS A 492 17.44 -5.24 -10.23
N PRO A 493 17.79 -5.40 -8.94
CA PRO A 493 18.96 -6.20 -8.56
C PRO A 493 18.83 -7.62 -9.10
N THR A 494 19.87 -8.13 -9.71
CA THR A 494 19.85 -9.48 -10.30
C THR A 494 19.71 -10.58 -9.25
N GLY A 495 20.39 -10.43 -8.11
CA GLY A 495 20.30 -11.38 -7.00
C GLY A 495 18.87 -11.49 -6.42
N SER A 496 18.10 -10.38 -6.32
CA SER A 496 16.71 -10.45 -5.90
C SER A 496 15.84 -11.18 -6.94
N SER A 497 16.13 -11.02 -8.24
CA SER A 497 15.43 -11.77 -9.30
C SER A 497 15.75 -13.26 -9.26
N VAL A 498 17.00 -13.63 -8.93
CA VAL A 498 17.40 -15.02 -8.71
C VAL A 498 16.63 -15.62 -7.54
N LEU A 499 16.59 -14.94 -6.39
CA LEU A 499 15.87 -15.41 -5.21
C LEU A 499 14.36 -15.56 -5.50
N GLU A 500 13.78 -14.62 -6.21
CA GLU A 500 12.38 -14.69 -6.65
C GLU A 500 12.11 -15.92 -7.53
N ALA A 501 13.01 -16.21 -8.48
CA ALA A 501 12.88 -17.38 -9.35
C ALA A 501 13.00 -18.70 -8.56
N VAL A 502 13.93 -18.75 -7.62
CA VAL A 502 14.12 -19.88 -6.72
C VAL A 502 12.84 -20.15 -5.92
N PHE A 503 12.24 -19.15 -5.32
CA PHE A 503 10.96 -19.31 -4.61
C PHE A 503 9.80 -19.65 -5.55
N SER A 504 9.69 -18.97 -6.68
CA SER A 504 8.60 -19.21 -7.62
C SER A 504 8.54 -20.66 -8.10
N ARG A 505 9.68 -21.33 -8.22
CA ARG A 505 9.80 -22.70 -8.71
C ARG A 505 10.15 -23.71 -7.62
N GLY A 506 10.27 -23.24 -6.38
CA GLY A 506 10.65 -24.01 -5.21
C GLY A 506 9.64 -25.09 -4.84
N ASP A 507 10.10 -26.02 -4.04
CA ASP A 507 9.31 -27.07 -3.43
C ASP A 507 9.41 -27.03 -1.89
N ARG A 508 8.82 -27.99 -1.19
CA ARG A 508 8.72 -28.04 0.27
C ARG A 508 10.07 -27.98 1.02
N ARG A 509 11.18 -28.33 0.39
CA ARG A 509 12.51 -28.28 1.00
C ARG A 509 12.92 -26.84 1.39
N PHE A 510 12.23 -25.81 0.87
CA PHE A 510 12.54 -24.42 1.20
C PHE A 510 12.16 -24.00 2.62
N GLY A 511 11.19 -24.64 3.27
CA GLY A 511 10.75 -24.25 4.62
C GLY A 511 11.92 -24.12 5.62
N PRO A 512 12.76 -25.16 5.81
CA PRO A 512 13.94 -25.06 6.66
C PRO A 512 14.93 -23.97 6.23
N ALA A 513 15.24 -23.86 4.94
CA ALA A 513 16.18 -22.85 4.44
C ALA A 513 15.66 -21.41 4.69
N LEU A 514 14.35 -21.18 4.54
CA LEU A 514 13.72 -19.90 4.85
C LEU A 514 13.91 -19.53 6.34
N VAL A 515 13.72 -20.49 7.25
CA VAL A 515 13.94 -20.28 8.68
C VAL A 515 15.42 -19.97 8.97
N GLN A 516 16.34 -20.66 8.31
CA GLN A 516 17.77 -20.40 8.46
C GLN A 516 18.18 -19.01 7.96
N ALA A 517 17.70 -18.60 6.78
CA ALA A 517 17.96 -17.26 6.24
C ALA A 517 17.40 -16.17 7.16
N TRP A 518 16.16 -16.36 7.65
CA TRP A 518 15.54 -15.44 8.60
C TRP A 518 16.34 -15.31 9.90
N LYS A 519 16.84 -16.42 10.47
CA LYS A 519 17.71 -16.40 11.67
C LYS A 519 19.01 -15.64 11.43
N ARG A 520 19.51 -15.59 10.19
CA ARG A 520 20.70 -14.84 9.76
C ARG A 520 20.41 -13.39 9.38
N GLY A 521 19.18 -12.94 9.54
CA GLY A 521 18.81 -11.53 9.36
C GLY A 521 18.10 -11.20 8.05
N ALA A 522 17.76 -12.18 7.20
CA ALA A 522 16.93 -11.90 6.02
C ALA A 522 15.60 -11.27 6.41
N ARG A 523 15.36 -10.06 5.93
CA ARG A 523 14.18 -9.23 6.19
C ARG A 523 13.92 -8.32 5.01
N PHE A 524 12.67 -8.16 4.64
CA PHE A 524 12.27 -7.24 3.57
C PHE A 524 13.04 -7.42 2.26
N ASP A 525 13.20 -8.67 1.82
CA ASP A 525 13.97 -9.02 0.62
C ASP A 525 13.44 -8.36 -0.67
N SER A 526 12.20 -7.88 -0.66
CA SER A 526 11.60 -7.07 -1.73
C SER A 526 12.10 -5.61 -1.77
N TRP A 527 12.81 -5.15 -0.73
CA TRP A 527 13.30 -3.78 -0.61
C TRP A 527 14.77 -3.68 -0.97
N LYS A 528 15.10 -2.92 -2.03
CA LYS A 528 16.45 -2.82 -2.59
C LYS A 528 17.54 -2.44 -1.56
N ASP A 529 17.20 -1.59 -0.63
CA ASP A 529 18.10 -1.10 0.44
C ASP A 529 18.20 -2.06 1.63
N ARG A 530 17.44 -3.15 1.61
CA ARG A 530 17.43 -4.19 2.64
C ARG A 530 17.86 -5.55 2.13
N PHE A 531 17.74 -5.75 0.81
CA PHE A 531 18.09 -7.02 0.20
C PHE A 531 19.57 -7.33 0.33
N ASP A 532 19.89 -8.47 0.94
CA ASP A 532 21.20 -9.10 1.00
C ASP A 532 21.03 -10.58 0.66
N PHE A 533 21.80 -11.05 -0.30
CA PHE A 533 21.73 -12.46 -0.72
C PHE A 533 22.55 -13.40 0.17
N SER A 534 23.53 -12.88 0.93
CA SER A 534 24.45 -13.67 1.76
C SER A 534 23.74 -14.57 2.78
N PRO A 535 22.74 -14.10 3.56
CA PRO A 535 21.96 -14.95 4.46
C PRO A 535 21.29 -16.12 3.77
N TRP A 536 20.91 -15.96 2.50
CA TRP A 536 20.28 -17.00 1.69
C TRP A 536 21.28 -18.06 1.21
N GLU A 537 22.45 -17.63 0.72
CA GLU A 537 23.53 -18.56 0.31
C GLU A 537 23.98 -19.43 1.47
N GLU A 538 24.17 -18.83 2.64
CA GLU A 538 24.51 -19.57 3.86
C GLU A 538 23.40 -20.53 4.27
N ALA A 539 22.14 -20.13 4.17
CA ALA A 539 20.99 -20.96 4.49
C ALA A 539 20.89 -22.15 3.54
N PHE A 540 21.04 -21.95 2.24
CA PHE A 540 21.04 -23.03 1.24
C PHE A 540 22.19 -24.01 1.46
N SER A 541 23.38 -23.47 1.78
CA SER A 541 24.53 -24.31 2.12
C SER A 541 24.29 -25.13 3.38
N ALA A 542 23.74 -24.53 4.44
CA ALA A 542 23.44 -25.21 5.70
C ALA A 542 22.43 -26.35 5.51
N GLU A 543 21.43 -26.14 4.67
CA GLU A 543 20.40 -27.16 4.33
C GLU A 543 20.82 -28.07 3.17
N ARG A 544 22.07 -28.00 2.71
CA ARG A 544 22.61 -28.77 1.59
C ARG A 544 21.75 -28.70 0.32
N MET A 545 21.20 -27.52 0.07
CA MET A 545 20.32 -27.25 -1.04
C MET A 545 21.08 -26.59 -2.19
N ASP A 546 21.08 -27.23 -3.35
CA ASP A 546 21.51 -26.59 -4.60
C ASP A 546 20.35 -25.76 -5.16
N TYR A 547 20.29 -24.46 -4.82
CA TYR A 547 19.25 -23.57 -5.30
C TYR A 547 19.31 -23.33 -6.82
N ARG A 548 20.47 -23.52 -7.46
CA ARG A 548 20.65 -23.36 -8.91
C ARG A 548 19.85 -24.38 -9.68
N SER A 549 19.63 -25.58 -9.10
CA SER A 549 18.80 -26.63 -9.72
C SER A 549 17.36 -26.16 -10.00
N TYR A 550 16.86 -25.19 -9.25
CA TYR A 550 15.53 -24.61 -9.47
C TYR A 550 15.50 -23.58 -10.62
N LEU A 551 16.65 -23.06 -11.05
CA LEU A 551 16.78 -22.11 -12.14
C LEU A 551 16.93 -22.77 -13.51
N GLY A 552 17.26 -24.03 -13.54
CA GLY A 552 17.52 -24.80 -14.76
C GLY A 552 16.27 -25.12 -15.59
N LEU A 553 16.51 -25.73 -16.75
CA LEU A 553 15.45 -26.26 -17.61
C LEU A 553 14.74 -27.41 -16.88
N LEU A 554 13.41 -27.42 -16.92
CA LEU A 554 12.58 -28.49 -16.37
C LEU A 554 12.09 -29.40 -17.50
N ASP A 555 12.00 -30.71 -17.23
CA ASP A 555 11.41 -31.65 -18.15
C ASP A 555 9.91 -31.38 -18.34
N LYS A 556 9.47 -31.29 -19.60
CA LYS A 556 8.07 -31.03 -19.96
C LYS A 556 7.14 -32.17 -19.51
N ASP A 557 7.64 -33.39 -19.41
CA ASP A 557 6.89 -34.58 -18.99
C ASP A 557 6.90 -34.79 -17.47
N ALA A 558 7.83 -34.16 -16.75
CA ALA A 558 7.91 -34.25 -15.30
C ALA A 558 6.68 -33.66 -14.62
N VAL A 559 6.36 -34.22 -13.44
CA VAL A 559 5.38 -33.62 -12.53
C VAL A 559 6.07 -32.51 -11.74
N LEU A 560 5.48 -31.33 -11.78
CA LEU A 560 6.02 -30.12 -11.14
C LEU A 560 5.42 -29.92 -9.73
N PRO A 561 6.10 -29.19 -8.83
CA PRO A 561 5.62 -28.95 -7.46
C PRO A 561 4.19 -28.40 -7.39
N TRP A 562 3.80 -27.60 -8.35
CA TRP A 562 2.49 -26.91 -8.41
C TRP A 562 1.44 -27.62 -9.28
N ASP A 563 1.71 -28.80 -9.86
CA ASP A 563 0.77 -29.49 -10.77
C ASP A 563 -0.52 -29.99 -10.10
N HIS A 564 -0.55 -30.06 -8.77
CA HIS A 564 -1.76 -30.36 -8.01
C HIS A 564 -2.71 -29.15 -7.91
N ILE A 565 -2.26 -27.92 -8.25
CA ILE A 565 -3.09 -26.71 -8.31
C ILE A 565 -3.63 -26.52 -9.73
N GLU A 566 -4.95 -26.51 -9.85
CA GLU A 566 -5.64 -26.40 -11.15
C GLU A 566 -6.12 -24.97 -11.41
N THR A 567 -5.49 -24.28 -12.38
CA THR A 567 -5.90 -22.96 -12.85
C THR A 567 -7.06 -22.99 -13.85
N GLY A 568 -7.42 -24.18 -14.34
CA GLY A 568 -8.36 -24.37 -15.45
C GLY A 568 -7.69 -24.44 -16.83
N ILE A 569 -6.50 -23.87 -17.00
CA ILE A 569 -5.74 -23.92 -18.24
C ILE A 569 -5.04 -25.28 -18.35
N LYS A 570 -5.21 -25.96 -19.48
CA LYS A 570 -4.65 -27.30 -19.69
C LYS A 570 -3.14 -27.25 -19.97
N LYS A 571 -2.38 -28.23 -19.42
CA LYS A 571 -0.93 -28.39 -19.68
C LYS A 571 -0.63 -28.44 -21.19
N ALA A 572 -1.42 -29.15 -21.96
CA ALA A 572 -1.27 -29.25 -23.41
C ALA A 572 -1.35 -27.90 -24.13
N PHE A 573 -2.20 -26.98 -23.64
CA PHE A 573 -2.25 -25.61 -24.17
C PHE A 573 -0.96 -24.84 -23.85
N LEU A 574 -0.45 -24.93 -22.63
CA LEU A 574 0.79 -24.27 -22.24
C LEU A 574 1.98 -24.77 -23.07
N LEU A 575 2.04 -26.08 -23.34
CA LEU A 575 3.06 -26.69 -24.21
C LEU A 575 2.92 -26.20 -25.66
N SER A 576 1.70 -26.17 -26.22
CA SER A 576 1.47 -25.64 -27.56
C SER A 576 1.89 -24.15 -27.66
N GLU A 577 1.65 -23.35 -26.64
CA GLU A 577 2.10 -21.96 -26.61
C GLU A 577 3.62 -21.83 -26.47
N LEU A 578 4.29 -22.77 -25.81
CA LEU A 578 5.75 -22.84 -25.78
C LEU A 578 6.31 -23.16 -27.17
N ASP A 579 5.73 -24.12 -27.88
CA ASP A 579 6.19 -24.46 -29.24
C ASP A 579 5.97 -23.29 -30.21
N LYS A 580 4.83 -22.57 -30.12
CA LYS A 580 4.59 -21.35 -30.88
C LYS A 580 5.58 -20.22 -30.52
N ALA A 581 6.01 -20.13 -29.27
CA ALA A 581 7.03 -19.17 -28.87
C ALA A 581 8.35 -19.42 -29.59
N ILE A 582 8.77 -20.70 -29.65
CA ILE A 582 10.00 -21.09 -30.36
C ILE A 582 9.88 -20.83 -31.87
N GLY A 583 8.69 -21.04 -32.43
CA GLY A 583 8.37 -20.75 -33.83
C GLY A 583 8.10 -19.27 -34.12
N GLU A 584 8.20 -18.37 -33.12
CA GLU A 584 7.90 -16.93 -33.23
C GLU A 584 6.45 -16.63 -33.71
N GLU A 585 5.52 -17.55 -33.49
CA GLU A 585 4.14 -17.45 -33.90
C GLU A 585 3.29 -16.66 -32.89
N ARG A 586 2.34 -15.87 -33.37
CA ARG A 586 1.38 -15.14 -32.54
C ARG A 586 0.17 -16.00 -32.18
N THR A 587 -0.36 -15.79 -30.99
CA THR A 587 -1.66 -16.29 -30.55
C THR A 587 -2.57 -15.08 -30.29
N PRO A 588 -3.72 -14.96 -30.94
CA PRO A 588 -4.60 -13.81 -30.77
C PRO A 588 -5.20 -13.74 -29.37
N SER A 589 -5.67 -12.55 -28.98
CA SER A 589 -6.40 -12.31 -27.73
C SER A 589 -7.65 -13.20 -27.64
N CYS A 590 -8.06 -13.53 -26.41
CA CYS A 590 -9.33 -14.23 -26.17
C CYS A 590 -10.57 -13.49 -26.68
N LEU A 591 -10.48 -12.17 -26.86
CA LEU A 591 -11.59 -11.36 -27.38
C LEU A 591 -11.70 -11.43 -28.89
N ASP A 592 -10.60 -11.76 -29.59
CA ASP A 592 -10.47 -11.74 -31.05
C ASP A 592 -10.42 -13.12 -31.68
N SER A 593 -10.54 -14.19 -30.88
CA SER A 593 -10.45 -15.57 -31.36
C SER A 593 -11.66 -16.42 -30.95
N ASP A 594 -11.95 -17.44 -31.76
CA ASP A 594 -12.91 -18.47 -31.37
C ASP A 594 -12.42 -19.22 -30.12
N CYS A 595 -13.24 -19.20 -29.09
CA CYS A 595 -12.93 -19.74 -27.79
C CYS A 595 -13.05 -21.26 -27.75
N GLY A 596 -12.06 -21.96 -27.21
CA GLY A 596 -12.12 -23.42 -27.01
C GLY A 596 -10.76 -24.08 -26.78
N GLN A 597 -9.66 -23.42 -27.12
CA GLN A 597 -8.34 -24.04 -27.11
C GLN A 597 -7.77 -24.21 -25.67
N CYS A 598 -7.80 -23.19 -24.84
CA CYS A 598 -7.21 -23.25 -23.48
C CYS A 598 -8.10 -23.94 -22.45
N ARG A 599 -9.44 -23.98 -22.69
CA ARG A 599 -10.48 -24.50 -21.77
C ARG A 599 -10.44 -23.90 -20.36
N GLY A 600 -9.89 -22.69 -20.19
CA GLY A 600 -9.72 -22.02 -18.89
C GLY A 600 -10.98 -21.39 -18.31
N CYS A 601 -12.08 -21.36 -19.04
CA CYS A 601 -13.39 -20.86 -18.59
C CYS A 601 -14.49 -21.85 -18.95
N ASP A 602 -15.49 -21.94 -18.07
CA ASP A 602 -16.73 -22.64 -18.36
C ASP A 602 -17.57 -21.85 -19.36
N SER A 603 -18.54 -22.50 -20.04
CA SER A 603 -19.42 -21.84 -21.02
C SER A 603 -20.13 -20.59 -20.50
N LEU A 604 -20.41 -20.54 -19.19
CA LEU A 604 -21.04 -19.40 -18.50
C LEU A 604 -20.11 -18.20 -18.32
N LEU A 605 -18.78 -18.40 -18.40
CA LEU A 605 -17.77 -17.37 -18.17
C LEU A 605 -17.06 -16.94 -19.46
N ARG A 606 -17.54 -17.38 -20.62
CA ARG A 606 -17.00 -16.90 -21.91
C ARG A 606 -17.15 -15.38 -21.99
N PRO A 607 -16.10 -14.64 -22.40
CA PRO A 607 -16.22 -13.21 -22.65
C PRO A 607 -17.38 -12.97 -23.62
N GLN A 608 -18.47 -12.40 -23.12
CA GLN A 608 -19.56 -11.97 -23.98
C GLN A 608 -19.13 -10.68 -24.66
N LYS A 609 -19.44 -10.53 -25.97
CA LYS A 609 -19.35 -9.22 -26.61
C LYS A 609 -20.29 -8.29 -25.84
N ALA A 610 -19.71 -7.25 -25.21
CA ALA A 610 -20.49 -6.31 -24.43
C ALA A 610 -21.50 -5.61 -25.32
N HIS A 611 -22.77 -5.64 -24.93
CA HIS A 611 -23.77 -4.76 -25.50
C HIS A 611 -23.70 -3.40 -24.82
N PRO A 612 -23.75 -2.29 -25.54
CA PRO A 612 -23.78 -0.97 -24.91
C PRO A 612 -24.97 -0.90 -23.94
N PRO A 613 -24.74 -0.48 -22.68
CA PRO A 613 -25.85 -0.32 -21.74
C PRO A 613 -26.82 0.77 -22.25
N PRO A 614 -28.11 0.71 -21.88
CA PRO A 614 -29.04 1.77 -22.18
C PRO A 614 -28.52 3.10 -21.62
N ALA A 615 -28.65 4.17 -22.38
CA ALA A 615 -28.21 5.51 -21.99
C ALA A 615 -28.84 5.91 -20.64
N GLU A 616 -28.02 6.02 -19.59
CA GLU A 616 -28.52 6.48 -18.30
C GLU A 616 -28.80 7.99 -18.33
N THR A 617 -29.95 8.36 -17.79
CA THR A 617 -30.28 9.76 -17.50
C THR A 617 -29.24 10.37 -16.55
N ARG A 618 -28.71 11.54 -16.88
CA ARG A 618 -27.80 12.32 -16.03
C ARG A 618 -28.35 12.38 -14.61
N ALA A 619 -27.67 11.78 -13.67
CA ALA A 619 -28.02 11.91 -12.27
C ALA A 619 -27.93 13.38 -11.84
N ALA A 620 -28.98 13.90 -11.21
CA ALA A 620 -28.99 15.24 -10.66
C ALA A 620 -27.77 15.44 -9.74
N ARG A 621 -27.05 16.56 -9.88
CA ARG A 621 -25.97 16.91 -8.95
C ARG A 621 -26.52 16.94 -7.53
N PRO A 622 -25.92 16.24 -6.57
CA PRO A 622 -26.32 16.43 -5.17
C PRO A 622 -26.18 17.90 -4.83
N ALA A 623 -27.19 18.48 -4.20
CA ALA A 623 -27.17 19.87 -3.78
C ALA A 623 -25.94 20.11 -2.89
N SER A 624 -25.11 21.10 -3.24
CA SER A 624 -23.96 21.47 -2.43
C SER A 624 -24.45 22.01 -1.07
N PHE A 625 -23.72 21.68 -0.02
CA PHE A 625 -23.98 22.22 1.31
C PHE A 625 -23.60 23.72 1.33
N GLY A 626 -24.55 24.59 1.66
CA GLY A 626 -24.38 26.04 1.72
C GLY A 626 -24.95 26.79 0.52
N ARG A 627 -25.03 28.12 0.66
CA ARG A 627 -25.47 29.05 -0.38
C ARG A 627 -24.25 29.52 -1.18
N ARG A 628 -24.29 29.35 -2.50
CA ARG A 628 -23.20 29.80 -3.39
C ARG A 628 -23.09 31.32 -3.40
N THR A 629 -21.84 31.81 -3.47
CA THR A 629 -21.45 33.22 -3.54
C THR A 629 -20.56 33.49 -4.75
N ASP A 630 -20.53 34.74 -5.23
CA ASP A 630 -19.69 35.12 -6.39
C ASP A 630 -18.21 35.24 -6.03
N GLN A 631 -17.90 35.52 -4.77
CA GLN A 631 -16.54 35.61 -4.25
C GLN A 631 -16.24 34.47 -3.29
N ALA A 632 -14.99 34.05 -3.26
CA ALA A 632 -14.53 33.01 -2.33
C ALA A 632 -14.42 33.58 -0.91
N LEU A 633 -15.23 33.06 0.00
CA LEU A 633 -15.25 33.40 1.42
C LEU A 633 -14.14 32.66 2.16
N ARG A 634 -13.55 33.31 3.17
CA ARG A 634 -12.53 32.74 4.05
C ARG A 634 -13.18 32.18 5.31
N TYR A 635 -12.75 31.00 5.73
CA TYR A 635 -13.17 30.33 6.96
C TYR A 635 -11.97 29.84 7.73
N GLU A 636 -12.01 29.95 9.05
CA GLU A 636 -11.08 29.29 9.97
C GLU A 636 -11.76 28.14 10.69
N ALA A 637 -11.04 27.05 10.81
CA ALA A 637 -11.45 25.91 11.61
C ALA A 637 -10.38 25.63 12.67
N PHE A 638 -10.81 25.66 13.93
CA PHE A 638 -9.98 25.34 15.08
C PHE A 638 -10.23 23.89 15.49
N TYR A 639 -9.15 23.18 15.81
CA TYR A 639 -9.23 21.75 16.16
C TYR A 639 -8.19 21.36 17.19
N GLU A 640 -8.48 20.28 17.92
CA GLU A 640 -7.52 19.58 18.78
C GLU A 640 -6.96 18.37 18.07
N LYS A 641 -5.71 18.00 18.41
CA LYS A 641 -5.00 16.80 17.98
C LYS A 641 -4.50 16.09 19.22
N CYS A 642 -5.07 14.94 19.57
CA CYS A 642 -4.79 14.25 20.83
C CYS A 642 -4.59 12.75 20.67
N GLY A 643 -4.05 12.13 21.71
CA GLY A 643 -3.79 10.69 21.77
C GLY A 643 -2.84 10.25 20.67
N LEU A 644 -3.10 9.13 20.03
CA LEU A 644 -2.21 8.61 18.98
C LEU A 644 -2.17 9.45 17.70
N ALA A 645 -3.13 10.35 17.50
CA ALA A 645 -3.05 11.29 16.37
C ALA A 645 -1.81 12.20 16.47
N ARG A 646 -1.17 12.33 17.66
CA ARG A 646 0.09 13.05 17.81
C ARG A 646 1.21 12.53 16.91
N PHE A 647 1.14 11.26 16.53
CA PHE A 647 2.09 10.60 15.64
C PHE A 647 1.82 10.79 14.14
N LEU A 648 0.83 11.60 13.76
CA LEU A 648 0.67 12.06 12.39
C LEU A 648 1.67 13.17 12.08
N SER A 649 2.43 13.02 11.01
CA SER A 649 3.28 14.10 10.50
C SER A 649 2.41 15.29 10.06
N HIS A 650 3.00 16.47 9.95
CA HIS A 650 2.28 17.65 9.47
C HIS A 650 1.62 17.40 8.10
N ARG A 651 2.32 16.73 7.20
CA ARG A 651 1.79 16.39 5.87
C ARG A 651 0.60 15.43 5.95
N ASP A 652 0.67 14.42 6.77
CA ASP A 652 -0.43 13.45 6.93
C ASP A 652 -1.64 14.12 7.58
N LEU A 653 -1.39 14.93 8.62
CA LEU A 653 -2.44 15.73 9.26
C LEU A 653 -3.15 16.65 8.26
N THR A 654 -2.40 17.40 7.42
CA THR A 654 -2.99 18.29 6.41
C THR A 654 -3.83 17.52 5.39
N ASN A 655 -3.39 16.32 4.99
CA ASN A 655 -4.18 15.44 4.13
C ASN A 655 -5.48 15.00 4.81
N HIS A 656 -5.44 14.65 6.09
CA HIS A 656 -6.64 14.30 6.86
C HIS A 656 -7.64 15.46 6.96
N LEU A 657 -7.16 16.68 7.23
CA LEU A 657 -8.00 17.87 7.31
C LEU A 657 -8.67 18.18 5.96
N GLN A 658 -7.93 18.12 4.85
CA GLN A 658 -8.48 18.29 3.50
C GLN A 658 -9.53 17.23 3.17
N ARG A 659 -9.27 15.97 3.51
CA ARG A 659 -10.22 14.86 3.33
C ARG A 659 -11.46 15.04 4.20
N SER A 660 -11.30 15.55 5.43
CA SER A 660 -12.44 15.87 6.32
C SER A 660 -13.35 16.94 5.73
N LEU A 661 -12.76 18.00 5.12
CA LEU A 661 -13.53 19.03 4.41
C LEU A 661 -14.37 18.42 3.27
N ARG A 662 -13.75 17.55 2.43
CA ARG A 662 -14.46 16.90 1.33
C ARG A 662 -15.57 15.96 1.82
N ARG A 663 -15.31 15.13 2.84
CA ARG A 663 -16.34 14.27 3.45
C ARG A 663 -17.48 15.06 4.07
N ALA A 664 -17.18 16.22 4.65
CA ALA A 664 -18.18 17.15 5.16
C ALA A 664 -19.00 17.82 4.04
N GLY A 665 -18.64 17.60 2.76
CA GLY A 665 -19.31 18.21 1.61
C GLY A 665 -18.94 19.67 1.39
N VAL A 666 -17.76 20.08 1.84
CA VAL A 666 -17.25 21.45 1.65
C VAL A 666 -16.54 21.54 0.31
N GLU A 667 -17.07 22.34 -0.59
CA GLU A 667 -16.39 22.69 -1.84
C GLU A 667 -15.36 23.80 -1.59
N VAL A 668 -14.10 23.39 -1.44
CA VAL A 668 -12.98 24.30 -1.24
C VAL A 668 -12.53 24.85 -2.59
N ALA A 669 -12.21 26.14 -2.64
CA ALA A 669 -11.63 26.78 -3.81
C ALA A 669 -10.24 26.22 -4.12
N HIS A 670 -9.88 26.15 -5.39
CA HIS A 670 -8.59 25.62 -5.84
C HIS A 670 -7.77 26.68 -6.58
N SER A 671 -6.45 26.51 -6.57
CA SER A 671 -5.54 27.33 -7.36
C SER A 671 -5.75 27.15 -8.87
N ALA A 672 -5.42 28.18 -9.64
CA ALA A 672 -5.59 28.23 -11.10
C ALA A 672 -4.35 27.67 -11.84
N GLY A 673 -3.73 26.60 -11.40
CA GLY A 673 -2.52 26.02 -12.02
C GLY A 673 -2.78 24.68 -12.70
N PHE A 674 -1.76 24.15 -13.39
CA PHE A 674 -1.80 22.82 -14.01
C PHE A 674 -1.99 21.67 -13.01
N HIS A 675 -1.75 21.93 -11.74
CA HIS A 675 -2.00 21.02 -10.63
C HIS A 675 -2.83 21.76 -9.58
N PRO A 676 -4.15 21.85 -9.78
CA PRO A 676 -5.01 22.58 -8.86
C PRO A 676 -4.88 22.05 -7.43
N LYS A 677 -4.53 22.92 -6.48
CA LYS A 677 -4.47 22.60 -5.05
C LYS A 677 -5.58 23.31 -4.32
N MET A 678 -6.15 22.65 -3.30
CA MET A 678 -7.09 23.31 -2.40
C MET A 678 -6.44 24.56 -1.79
N LEU A 679 -7.16 25.68 -1.75
CA LEU A 679 -6.70 26.90 -1.10
C LEU A 679 -6.94 26.76 0.41
N VAL A 680 -5.96 26.17 1.07
CA VAL A 680 -5.93 25.94 2.52
C VAL A 680 -4.60 26.46 3.06
N SER A 681 -4.63 27.23 4.11
CA SER A 681 -3.47 27.72 4.85
C SER A 681 -3.48 27.10 6.25
N TYR A 682 -2.33 26.70 6.73
CA TYR A 682 -2.17 26.02 8.03
C TYR A 682 -1.35 26.89 8.98
N ALA A 683 -1.62 26.77 10.27
CA ALA A 683 -0.74 27.30 11.31
C ALA A 683 0.66 26.67 11.19
N PRO A 684 1.69 27.23 11.84
CA PRO A 684 3.04 26.68 11.85
C PRO A 684 3.04 25.20 12.24
N ALA A 685 3.84 24.39 11.52
CA ALA A 685 3.84 22.94 11.64
C ALA A 685 3.99 22.47 13.09
N LEU A 686 3.14 21.53 13.50
CA LEU A 686 3.25 20.86 14.79
C LEU A 686 4.25 19.70 14.63
N PRO A 687 5.28 19.61 15.47
CA PRO A 687 6.23 18.51 15.45
C PRO A 687 5.58 17.15 15.62
N LEU A 688 6.23 16.09 15.11
CA LEU A 688 5.80 14.72 15.29
C LEU A 688 5.85 14.35 16.79
N GLY A 689 4.88 13.59 17.27
CA GLY A 689 4.78 13.19 18.67
C GLY A 689 4.09 14.22 19.58
N MET A 690 3.79 15.42 19.07
CA MET A 690 3.21 16.51 19.85
C MET A 690 1.69 16.55 19.75
N GLU A 691 1.01 16.69 20.88
CA GLU A 691 -0.42 16.97 20.98
C GLU A 691 -0.70 18.47 20.81
N ALA A 692 -1.93 18.80 20.49
CA ALA A 692 -2.39 20.19 20.47
C ALA A 692 -3.84 20.29 20.96
N LYS A 693 -4.09 21.21 21.88
CA LYS A 693 -5.44 21.50 22.37
C LYS A 693 -6.20 22.43 21.47
N GLU A 694 -5.50 23.37 20.82
CA GLU A 694 -6.11 24.27 19.84
C GLU A 694 -5.11 24.55 18.71
N GLU A 695 -5.41 24.04 17.54
CA GLU A 695 -4.75 24.31 16.27
C GLU A 695 -5.73 25.00 15.32
N CYS A 696 -5.21 25.63 14.27
CA CYS A 696 -6.03 26.33 13.31
C CYS A 696 -5.56 26.09 11.86
N PHE A 697 -6.52 26.03 10.96
CA PHE A 697 -6.27 26.21 9.54
C PHE A 697 -7.36 27.08 8.90
N GLU A 698 -6.99 27.77 7.82
CA GLU A 698 -7.90 28.60 7.03
C GLU A 698 -8.14 27.97 5.67
N PHE A 699 -9.38 28.01 5.19
CA PHE A 699 -9.73 27.54 3.84
C PHE A 699 -10.65 28.53 3.14
N ARG A 700 -10.68 28.46 1.79
CA ARG A 700 -11.54 29.30 0.97
C ARG A 700 -12.62 28.49 0.29
N SER A 701 -13.84 29.01 0.24
CA SER A 701 -14.98 28.37 -0.44
C SER A 701 -15.88 29.41 -1.10
N PHE A 702 -16.46 29.05 -2.26
CA PHE A 702 -17.49 29.84 -2.92
C PHE A 702 -18.89 29.64 -2.32
N TYR A 703 -18.96 29.04 -1.10
CA TYR A 703 -20.22 28.78 -0.42
C TYR A 703 -20.23 29.45 0.97
N ARG A 704 -21.39 30.05 1.29
CA ARG A 704 -21.65 30.52 2.64
C ARG A 704 -22.27 29.40 3.46
N PHE A 705 -21.60 29.04 4.54
CA PHE A 705 -22.01 27.98 5.46
C PHE A 705 -22.58 28.58 6.75
N ASP A 706 -23.52 27.87 7.36
CA ASP A 706 -23.82 28.02 8.78
C ASP A 706 -22.67 27.38 9.59
N GLU A 707 -22.03 28.14 10.45
CA GLU A 707 -20.80 27.72 11.15
C GLU A 707 -21.04 26.57 12.09
N ARG A 708 -22.18 26.54 12.79
CA ARG A 708 -22.55 25.42 13.69
C ARG A 708 -22.85 24.14 12.91
N ALA A 709 -23.55 24.26 11.80
CA ALA A 709 -23.81 23.10 10.93
C ALA A 709 -22.53 22.56 10.31
N LEU A 710 -21.62 23.45 9.87
CA LEU A 710 -20.32 23.07 9.34
C LEU A 710 -19.47 22.37 10.40
N LEU A 711 -19.42 22.90 11.63
CA LEU A 711 -18.71 22.28 12.75
C LEU A 711 -19.21 20.85 13.03
N ARG A 712 -20.52 20.65 13.07
CA ARG A 712 -21.10 19.30 13.24
C ARG A 712 -20.71 18.34 12.12
N ARG A 713 -20.71 18.81 10.86
CA ARG A 713 -20.31 17.99 9.70
C ARG A 713 -18.83 17.64 9.73
N LEU A 714 -17.97 18.59 10.06
CA LEU A 714 -16.53 18.35 10.19
C LEU A 714 -16.24 17.31 11.28
N ASN A 715 -16.87 17.42 12.46
CA ASN A 715 -16.69 16.42 13.52
C ASN A 715 -17.18 15.02 13.14
N ARG A 716 -18.26 14.92 12.36
CA ARG A 716 -18.74 13.63 11.82
C ARG A 716 -17.81 13.05 10.73
N SER A 717 -16.89 13.84 10.22
CA SER A 717 -15.97 13.50 9.14
C SER A 717 -14.53 13.40 9.59
N ALA A 718 -14.26 13.62 10.89
CA ALA A 718 -12.92 13.58 11.47
C ALA A 718 -12.49 12.15 11.84
N ARG A 719 -11.19 11.89 11.71
CA ARG A 719 -10.61 10.65 12.25
C ARG A 719 -10.50 10.68 13.79
N SER A 720 -10.33 9.53 14.41
CA SER A 720 -10.10 9.43 15.85
C SER A 720 -8.87 10.26 16.28
N GLY A 721 -9.00 11.02 17.37
CA GLY A 721 -7.94 11.88 17.90
C GLY A 721 -7.83 13.26 17.23
N ILE A 722 -8.74 13.60 16.32
CA ILE A 722 -8.92 14.96 15.79
C ILE A 722 -10.36 15.38 16.06
N ARG A 723 -10.54 16.51 16.73
CA ARG A 723 -11.87 17.08 17.03
C ARG A 723 -11.88 18.56 16.68
N PHE A 724 -12.84 18.99 15.86
CA PHE A 724 -13.04 20.39 15.55
C PHE A 724 -13.76 21.07 16.70
N LEU A 725 -13.23 22.21 17.13
CA LEU A 725 -13.69 22.96 18.30
C LEU A 725 -14.67 24.06 17.90
N ARG A 726 -14.30 24.86 16.89
CA ARG A 726 -15.09 25.95 16.35
C ARG A 726 -14.75 26.21 14.89
N VAL A 727 -15.67 26.83 14.20
CA VAL A 727 -15.48 27.35 12.84
C VAL A 727 -15.99 28.79 12.86
N ARG A 728 -15.28 29.70 12.21
CA ARG A 728 -15.73 31.08 12.01
C ARG A 728 -15.46 31.56 10.59
N ARG A 729 -16.25 32.47 10.11
CA ARG A 729 -15.93 33.22 8.90
C ARG A 729 -14.91 34.31 9.23
N VAL A 730 -13.89 34.43 8.37
CA VAL A 730 -12.85 35.46 8.45
C VAL A 730 -13.29 36.68 7.64
N GLY A 731 -13.12 37.87 8.18
CA GLY A 731 -13.42 39.12 7.47
C GLY A 731 -12.45 39.36 6.32
N ASP A 732 -12.93 40.00 5.26
CA ASP A 732 -12.11 40.23 4.06
C ASP A 732 -10.91 41.17 4.34
N SER A 733 -11.00 42.06 5.35
CA SER A 733 -9.93 42.96 5.81
C SER A 733 -8.94 42.30 6.77
N GLU A 734 -9.21 41.08 7.29
CA GLU A 734 -8.28 40.41 8.19
C GLU A 734 -7.05 39.95 7.44
N ALA A 735 -5.87 40.14 8.02
CA ALA A 735 -4.58 39.62 7.47
C ALA A 735 -4.59 38.11 7.28
N SER A 736 -3.59 37.56 6.62
CA SER A 736 -3.44 36.10 6.43
C SER A 736 -3.26 35.38 7.77
N LEU A 737 -3.65 34.10 7.84
CA LEU A 737 -3.52 33.28 9.06
C LEU A 737 -2.13 33.41 9.70
N ASN A 738 -1.08 33.26 8.90
CA ASN A 738 0.30 33.30 9.39
C ASN A 738 0.76 34.67 9.87
N GLU A 739 0.19 35.75 9.34
CA GLU A 739 0.48 37.13 9.83
C GLU A 739 -0.23 37.43 11.14
N ARG A 740 -1.37 36.80 11.37
CA ARG A 740 -2.18 37.00 12.58
C ARG A 740 -1.64 36.17 13.77
N ILE A 741 -1.06 35.01 13.54
CA ILE A 741 -0.45 34.19 14.61
C ILE A 741 0.86 34.87 15.03
N LYS A 742 0.93 35.34 16.27
CA LYS A 742 2.11 36.01 16.84
C LYS A 742 2.94 35.07 17.70
N GLU A 743 2.29 34.27 18.53
CA GLU A 743 2.93 33.40 19.49
C GLU A 743 2.25 32.03 19.54
N MET A 744 2.97 31.05 19.99
CA MET A 744 2.53 29.68 20.23
C MET A 744 2.83 29.30 21.67
N VAL A 745 1.83 28.84 22.38
CA VAL A 745 1.97 28.44 23.78
C VAL A 745 2.08 26.95 23.89
N TYR A 746 3.10 26.44 24.53
CA TYR A 746 3.35 25.02 24.76
C TYR A 746 3.33 24.73 26.26
N SER A 747 2.95 23.51 26.63
CA SER A 747 3.07 23.00 27.99
C SER A 747 3.81 21.68 28.06
N LEU A 748 4.49 21.46 29.20
CA LEU A 748 5.14 20.22 29.59
C LEU A 748 4.67 19.85 30.98
N ASP A 749 4.19 18.62 31.19
CA ASP A 749 3.87 18.10 32.53
C ASP A 749 5.16 17.67 33.25
N LEU A 750 5.47 18.34 34.34
CA LEU A 750 6.68 18.06 35.13
C LEU A 750 6.55 16.81 36.02
N ARG A 751 5.33 16.24 36.13
CA ARG A 751 5.06 14.97 36.83
C ARG A 751 5.29 13.74 35.95
N ASP A 752 5.56 13.95 34.65
CA ASP A 752 5.90 12.84 33.76
C ASP A 752 7.17 12.14 34.29
N GLU A 753 7.11 10.80 34.39
CA GLU A 753 8.19 10.01 35.00
C GLU A 753 9.53 10.23 34.28
N ASP A 754 9.51 10.32 32.94
CA ASP A 754 10.71 10.53 32.14
C ASP A 754 11.29 11.94 32.34
N VAL A 755 10.42 12.95 32.48
CA VAL A 755 10.80 14.33 32.76
C VAL A 755 11.43 14.46 34.14
N SER A 756 10.78 13.87 35.15
CA SER A 756 11.26 13.86 36.53
C SER A 756 12.62 13.16 36.66
N ALA A 757 12.76 11.98 36.08
CA ALA A 757 14.01 11.22 36.08
C ALA A 757 15.16 11.99 35.37
N ALA A 758 14.86 12.59 34.21
CA ALA A 758 15.83 13.38 33.48
C ALA A 758 16.27 14.64 34.22
N LEU A 759 15.32 15.30 34.87
CA LEU A 759 15.61 16.47 35.71
C LEU A 759 16.60 16.14 36.85
N GLU A 760 16.35 15.03 37.55
CA GLU A 760 17.25 14.56 38.62
C GLU A 760 18.64 14.16 38.09
N ALA A 761 18.69 13.46 36.94
CA ALA A 761 19.94 13.10 36.29
C ALA A 761 20.75 14.36 35.87
N ARG A 762 20.04 15.37 35.32
CA ARG A 762 20.68 16.63 34.90
C ARG A 762 21.19 17.44 36.07
N LYS A 763 20.44 17.55 37.15
CA LYS A 763 20.89 18.20 38.41
C LYS A 763 22.13 17.52 38.96
N THR A 764 22.17 16.21 38.97
CA THR A 764 23.32 15.42 39.45
C THR A 764 24.57 15.69 38.56
N SER A 765 24.39 15.72 37.23
CA SER A 765 25.51 15.98 36.31
C SER A 765 26.11 17.38 36.41
N LEU A 766 25.34 18.35 36.88
CA LEU A 766 25.78 19.77 37.05
C LEU A 766 26.22 20.11 38.44
N GLY A 767 26.43 19.12 39.32
CA GLY A 767 27.08 19.26 40.61
C GLY A 767 26.20 19.49 41.82
N ASN A 768 25.14 18.70 41.96
CA ASN A 768 24.33 18.49 43.17
C ASN A 768 24.17 19.68 44.14
N ARG A 769 23.76 20.84 43.63
CA ARG A 769 23.36 21.98 44.46
C ARG A 769 21.96 21.72 45.02
N PRO A 770 21.65 22.02 46.27
CA PRO A 770 20.29 21.89 46.81
C PRO A 770 19.43 23.05 46.26
N ILE A 771 19.04 22.95 45.04
CA ILE A 771 18.14 23.89 44.33
C ILE A 771 16.82 23.16 44.09
N SER A 772 15.69 23.82 44.30
CA SER A 772 14.41 23.25 43.96
C SER A 772 14.32 22.98 42.45
N ASP A 773 13.55 22.00 42.03
CA ASP A 773 13.36 21.64 40.61
C ASP A 773 12.91 22.84 39.77
N ILE A 774 12.05 23.66 40.35
CA ILE A 774 11.51 24.85 39.72
C ILE A 774 12.58 25.91 39.51
N ASP A 775 13.38 26.19 40.53
CA ASP A 775 14.48 27.20 40.44
C ASP A 775 15.57 26.71 39.46
N PHE A 776 15.83 25.41 39.42
CA PHE A 776 16.74 24.83 38.43
C PHE A 776 16.22 25.03 37.00
N ILE A 777 14.97 24.69 36.73
CA ILE A 777 14.32 24.87 35.40
C ILE A 777 14.35 26.33 34.99
N GLN A 778 14.02 27.24 35.92
CA GLN A 778 14.00 28.70 35.66
C GLN A 778 15.40 29.23 35.29
N ASN A 779 16.43 28.75 35.97
CA ASN A 779 17.82 29.20 35.74
C ASN A 779 18.34 28.67 34.38
N GLU A 780 18.04 27.42 34.01
CA GLU A 780 18.48 26.87 32.73
C GLU A 780 17.71 27.50 31.54
N LEU A 781 16.45 27.78 31.71
CA LEU A 781 15.64 28.50 30.70
C LEU A 781 16.13 29.96 30.51
N ALA A 782 16.46 30.68 31.59
CA ALA A 782 17.01 32.04 31.49
C ALA A 782 18.32 32.05 30.69
N ARG A 783 19.24 31.13 30.99
CA ARG A 783 20.53 30.95 30.27
C ARG A 783 20.30 30.62 28.78
N LEU A 784 19.32 29.75 28.47
CA LEU A 784 19.02 29.39 27.11
C LEU A 784 18.51 30.59 26.30
N ILE A 785 17.63 31.39 26.88
CA ILE A 785 17.09 32.61 26.25
C ILE A 785 18.18 33.67 26.05
N GLU A 786 19.03 33.88 27.03
CA GLU A 786 20.21 34.79 26.94
C GLU A 786 21.14 34.37 25.78
N GLY A 787 21.33 33.09 25.55
CA GLY A 787 22.10 32.54 24.44
C GLY A 787 21.48 32.74 23.05
N HIS A 788 20.23 33.22 22.97
CA HIS A 788 19.50 33.48 21.71
C HIS A 788 19.04 34.93 21.62
N PRO A 789 19.97 35.90 21.50
CA PRO A 789 19.63 37.31 21.45
C PRO A 789 18.68 37.62 20.26
N GLY A 790 17.54 38.25 20.56
CA GLY A 790 16.47 38.53 19.58
C GLY A 790 15.28 37.58 19.61
N CYS A 791 15.34 36.51 20.41
CA CYS A 791 14.17 35.64 20.65
C CYS A 791 13.36 36.21 21.83
N ARG A 792 12.10 36.59 21.57
CA ARG A 792 11.16 37.00 22.61
C ARG A 792 10.41 35.78 23.16
N ALA A 793 11.14 34.78 23.62
CA ALA A 793 10.56 33.64 24.30
C ALA A 793 10.26 34.00 25.75
N ALA A 794 9.14 33.53 26.27
CA ALA A 794 8.77 33.66 27.67
C ALA A 794 8.40 32.30 28.25
N PHE A 795 8.55 32.14 29.55
CA PHE A 795 8.20 30.90 30.24
C PHE A 795 7.56 31.15 31.60
N ARG A 796 6.74 30.21 32.05
CA ARG A 796 6.12 30.20 33.36
C ARG A 796 6.05 28.75 33.88
N VAL A 797 6.45 28.55 35.12
CA VAL A 797 6.21 27.29 35.83
C VAL A 797 4.98 27.45 36.71
N ASP A 798 3.94 26.69 36.43
CA ASP A 798 2.75 26.63 37.26
C ASP A 798 2.96 25.58 38.35
N LYS A 799 3.09 26.04 39.58
CA LYS A 799 3.33 25.19 40.76
C LYS A 799 2.13 24.35 41.14
N SER A 800 0.92 24.83 40.87
CA SER A 800 -0.31 24.16 41.23
C SER A 800 -0.62 23.01 40.25
N GLU A 801 -0.35 23.21 38.97
CA GLU A 801 -0.53 22.20 37.94
C GLU A 801 0.73 21.35 37.73
N MET A 802 1.88 21.75 38.28
CA MET A 802 3.19 21.14 37.98
C MET A 802 3.48 21.09 36.48
N LYS A 803 3.30 22.25 35.82
CA LYS A 803 3.51 22.39 34.38
C LYS A 803 4.47 23.51 34.06
N LEU A 804 5.31 23.28 33.07
CA LEU A 804 6.10 24.32 32.41
C LEU A 804 5.32 24.81 31.18
N TYR A 805 5.07 26.11 31.12
CA TYR A 805 4.53 26.77 29.93
C TYR A 805 5.61 27.56 29.22
N LEU A 806 5.65 27.45 27.88
CA LEU A 806 6.59 28.14 27.00
C LEU A 806 5.79 28.94 25.98
N GLU A 807 6.06 30.24 25.86
CA GLU A 807 5.55 31.12 24.82
C GLU A 807 6.66 31.38 23.82
N LEU A 808 6.47 30.90 22.59
CA LEU A 808 7.46 31.04 21.51
C LEU A 808 6.84 31.88 20.38
N PRO A 809 7.54 32.89 19.84
CA PRO A 809 7.06 33.67 18.71
C PRO A 809 6.93 32.82 17.45
N ALA A 810 5.87 33.05 16.66
CA ALA A 810 5.60 32.28 15.46
C ALA A 810 6.58 32.56 14.32
N LEU A 811 7.18 33.74 14.22
CA LEU A 811 7.97 34.19 13.06
C LEU A 811 9.38 34.69 13.37
N SER A 812 9.74 34.99 14.63
CA SER A 812 10.96 35.74 14.95
C SER A 812 12.11 34.98 15.60
N CYS A 813 11.91 33.77 16.05
CA CYS A 813 12.99 32.93 16.59
C CYS A 813 13.54 31.98 15.54
N ARG A 814 14.49 32.41 14.72
CA ARG A 814 15.33 31.48 13.96
C ARG A 814 16.18 30.71 14.96
N GLY A 815 15.73 29.50 15.33
CA GLY A 815 16.57 28.55 16.04
C GLY A 815 16.02 27.95 17.33
N LEU A 816 15.07 28.53 18.04
CA LEU A 816 14.54 27.93 19.27
C LEU A 816 13.20 27.21 19.04
N ARG A 817 13.25 25.89 18.98
CA ARG A 817 12.06 25.04 18.91
C ARG A 817 11.69 24.53 20.31
N PRO A 818 10.42 24.15 20.59
CA PRO A 818 10.04 23.59 21.89
C PRO A 818 10.90 22.39 22.31
N GLN A 819 11.30 21.57 21.36
CA GLN A 819 12.18 20.41 21.60
C GLN A 819 13.60 20.84 22.00
N ASP A 820 14.13 21.93 21.44
CA ASP A 820 15.46 22.43 21.79
C ASP A 820 15.48 22.92 23.24
N VAL A 821 14.36 23.50 23.72
CA VAL A 821 14.17 23.88 25.12
C VAL A 821 14.20 22.65 26.02
N VAL A 822 13.46 21.60 25.67
CA VAL A 822 13.42 20.36 26.44
C VAL A 822 14.78 19.69 26.47
N SER A 823 15.47 19.61 25.31
CA SER A 823 16.82 19.04 25.25
C SER A 823 17.81 19.80 26.09
N ALA A 824 17.78 21.14 26.04
CA ALA A 824 18.73 21.99 26.82
C ALA A 824 18.50 21.93 28.32
N VAL A 825 17.24 21.97 28.76
CA VAL A 825 16.88 22.00 30.19
C VAL A 825 16.93 20.63 30.85
N PHE A 826 16.39 19.63 30.17
CA PHE A 826 16.23 18.28 30.74
C PHE A 826 17.25 17.28 30.20
N GLY A 827 18.01 17.60 29.15
CA GLY A 827 18.94 16.66 28.52
C GLY A 827 18.23 15.51 27.76
N LEU A 828 16.95 15.67 27.47
CA LEU A 828 16.13 14.66 26.80
C LEU A 828 16.13 14.91 25.29
N GLU A 829 16.34 13.85 24.51
CA GLU A 829 16.12 13.91 23.07
C GLU A 829 14.63 13.95 22.73
N ASN A 830 14.32 14.48 21.56
CA ASN A 830 12.98 14.87 21.08
C ASN A 830 11.83 13.84 21.25
N ALA A 831 12.13 12.55 21.43
CA ALA A 831 11.14 11.48 21.46
C ALA A 831 10.63 11.10 22.86
N SER A 832 11.26 11.64 23.93
CA SER A 832 11.01 11.15 25.29
C SER A 832 10.02 12.01 26.09
N VAL A 833 9.50 13.10 25.50
CA VAL A 833 8.72 14.07 26.29
C VAL A 833 7.43 14.48 25.59
N ARG A 834 6.32 14.36 26.31
CA ARG A 834 4.98 14.76 25.82
C ARG A 834 4.79 16.26 25.94
N LEU A 835 5.23 17.00 24.91
CA LEU A 835 4.88 18.40 24.74
C LEU A 835 3.47 18.54 24.16
N THR A 836 2.71 19.49 24.67
CA THR A 836 1.40 19.85 24.15
C THR A 836 1.40 21.31 23.70
N ARG A 837 0.96 21.59 22.47
CA ARG A 837 0.65 22.96 22.07
C ARG A 837 -0.72 23.34 22.65
N GLU A 838 -0.72 24.23 23.62
CA GLU A 838 -1.93 24.63 24.33
C GLU A 838 -2.83 25.53 23.45
N ARG A 839 -2.24 26.54 22.80
CA ARG A 839 -2.97 27.47 21.93
C ARG A 839 -2.06 28.28 21.02
N LEU A 840 -2.70 28.91 20.03
CA LEU A 840 -2.12 29.93 19.16
C LEU A 840 -2.57 31.32 19.68
N VAL A 841 -1.65 32.27 19.75
CA VAL A 841 -1.95 33.65 20.14
C VAL A 841 -2.03 34.51 18.88
N PHE A 842 -3.19 35.11 18.65
CA PHE A 842 -3.46 35.97 17.52
C PHE A 842 -3.23 37.43 17.88
N GLY A 843 -2.45 38.17 17.09
CA GLY A 843 -2.32 39.63 17.23
C GLY A 843 -3.38 40.34 16.43
N GLN A 844 -4.38 40.86 17.07
CA GLN A 844 -5.12 42.11 16.80
C GLN A 844 -6.03 42.44 17.96
N ALA A 845 -6.43 43.71 18.02
CA ALA A 845 -7.25 44.32 19.02
C ALA A 845 -8.47 43.49 19.46
N GLY A 846 -8.41 43.00 20.65
CA GLY A 846 -9.34 42.13 21.30
C GLY A 846 -8.65 41.16 22.25
N ASP A 847 -7.45 41.46 22.60
CA ASP A 847 -6.59 40.95 23.66
C ASP A 847 -7.03 39.61 24.30
N GLN A 848 -6.43 38.55 23.84
CA GLN A 848 -6.13 37.46 24.75
C GLN A 848 -4.83 37.87 25.49
N PRO A 849 -4.84 38.13 26.80
CA PRO A 849 -3.64 38.48 27.52
C PRO A 849 -2.61 37.37 27.40
N SER A 850 -1.32 37.73 27.26
CA SER A 850 -0.19 36.83 27.46
C SER A 850 -0.43 36.06 28.77
N LEU A 851 -0.07 34.74 28.79
CA LEU A 851 -0.14 33.95 30.03
C LEU A 851 0.70 34.57 31.16
N LEU A 852 1.63 35.48 30.81
CA LEU A 852 2.52 36.19 31.74
C LEU A 852 1.93 37.49 32.28
N ALA A 853 0.79 37.94 31.74
CA ALA A 853 0.12 39.19 32.19
C ALA A 853 -0.94 38.95 33.29
N ALA A 854 -1.06 37.72 33.79
CA ALA A 854 -1.89 37.41 34.96
C ALA A 854 -0.96 37.04 36.12
N ASP A 855 -0.76 38.02 37.03
CA ASP A 855 -0.17 37.78 38.36
C ASP A 855 -1.13 36.88 39.19
#